data_92622aabb200636e69089c2984513f6e
#
_entry.id   92622aabb200636e69089c2984513f6e
#
_cell.length_a   1.000
_cell.length_b   1.000
_cell.length_c   1.000
_cell.angle_alpha   90.00
_cell.angle_beta   90.00
_cell.angle_gamma   90.00
#
_symmetry.space_group_name_H-M   'P 1'
#
loop_
_entity.id
_entity.type
_entity.pdbx_description
1 polymer ?
#
loop_
_entity_poly.entity_id
_entity_poly.type
_entity_poly.pdbx_seq_one_letter_code
_entity_poly.pdbx_strand_id
1 'polypeptide(L)'
;MNQLFTKTLMSAAIACSLCNTANAQLSSNPDKFLGNITTSWNNDMDTDGFIFSDYWNQVTPENATKWGSVEGTRGKYNWGGADKAFNYAKEHGFLFKFHTFAWGSQFPNWLRNLTPEERYEAIVEWMDAAKEHFPELPIIDVVNEAVSGHQNDTPLIKEALGGDGKTGYDWIIKAFEMAHERWPDAILIYNDFNTFQWNTDEFIDLVKTIRDAGAPIDAYGCQSHDMLSYDGKNVAPTFKSSMDKMHQELMMPMYSTEYDVGTEDDELQLKAYKEQIPYMWEADYCAGITLWGWIYGSTWTTDGNSGLIKNKVERPALTWLREYMQTDAAKNAKSPFPGMVKEASVYVKPAAIGVESGKVLPITVNASLKTKTIDHIDLFVNDELIGTLTNAPYEAEYTPTAEGKYDIKAIVTATDGTQFERLSGFKVYPARTPYNGEKEIPGIIEAEDFDGGAELFSFHDSDNKNEGDIKDYRKDAGGVDFVKGNGGCAIGYTATGEWLEYTINVKGAGIYSYEATVSCGSGDGSAFSIDVIKDDDLVNLCKVNVTQTDNNQWSTYKVMSGEFKVPLEAGKQIIRITIDKPYVNLDKIELKLEGTGIQSVKGDGLSDDQPLYNLYGMKVDKNFKGIIIKNGQKELNK
;
A
#
# COMPACT_ATOMS: atom_id res chain seq x y z
N MET A 1 33.30 52.79 23.00
CA MET A 1 34.03 51.52 22.95
C MET A 1 32.99 50.38 22.91
N ASN A 2 32.56 50.05 21.73
CA ASN A 2 31.63 48.93 21.50
C ASN A 2 32.22 48.08 20.38
N GLN A 3 32.72 46.90 20.73
CA GLN A 3 33.19 45.93 19.74
C GLN A 3 32.00 45.12 19.21
N LEU A 4 31.73 45.29 17.93
CA LEU A 4 30.87 44.41 17.13
C LEU A 4 31.63 43.10 16.89
N PHE A 5 31.06 41.97 17.37
CA PHE A 5 31.49 40.64 16.97
C PHE A 5 30.74 40.23 15.71
N THR A 6 31.39 40.26 14.58
CA THR A 6 30.94 39.71 13.32
C THR A 6 31.24 38.21 13.34
N LYS A 7 30.19 37.37 13.41
CA LYS A 7 30.32 35.91 13.19
C LYS A 7 30.36 35.65 11.69
N THR A 8 31.52 35.35 11.18
CA THR A 8 31.71 34.81 9.83
C THR A 8 31.39 33.33 9.85
N LEU A 9 30.30 32.90 9.20
CA LEU A 9 30.06 31.50 8.88
C LEU A 9 31.05 31.11 7.77
N MET A 10 32.02 30.27 8.10
CA MET A 10 32.80 29.52 7.11
C MET A 10 31.95 28.31 6.65
N SER A 11 31.41 28.41 5.45
CA SER A 11 30.94 27.25 4.71
C SER A 11 32.18 26.47 4.26
N ALA A 12 32.48 25.38 4.93
CA ALA A 12 33.48 24.42 4.46
C ALA A 12 32.88 23.61 3.32
N ALA A 13 33.14 24.05 2.09
CA ALA A 13 33.00 23.17 0.94
C ALA A 13 34.08 22.08 1.09
N ILE A 14 33.66 20.86 1.45
CA ILE A 14 34.53 19.69 1.40
C ILE A 14 34.71 19.36 -0.08
N ALA A 15 35.74 19.88 -0.71
CA ALA A 15 36.25 19.33 -1.96
C ALA A 15 36.90 17.99 -1.60
N CYS A 16 36.18 16.88 -1.84
CA CYS A 16 36.80 15.57 -1.85
C CYS A 16 37.82 15.54 -2.97
N SER A 17 39.10 15.71 -2.63
CA SER A 17 40.22 15.36 -3.49
C SER A 17 40.22 13.83 -3.60
N LEU A 18 39.76 13.32 -4.74
CA LEU A 18 39.94 11.91 -5.15
C LEU A 18 41.44 11.62 -5.21
N CYS A 19 42.01 11.05 -4.15
CA CYS A 19 43.26 10.29 -4.26
C CYS A 19 42.93 8.98 -5.02
N ASN A 20 43.29 8.94 -6.29
CA ASN A 20 43.36 7.72 -7.06
C ASN A 20 44.37 6.75 -6.42
N THR A 21 43.91 5.82 -5.60
CA THR A 21 44.59 4.57 -5.35
C THR A 21 44.03 3.56 -6.34
N ALA A 22 44.91 3.06 -7.21
CA ALA A 22 44.57 2.14 -8.28
C ALA A 22 44.28 0.73 -7.72
N ASN A 23 43.08 0.52 -7.21
CA ASN A 23 42.40 -0.77 -7.24
C ASN A 23 40.97 -0.46 -7.68
N ALA A 24 40.71 -0.66 -8.94
CA ALA A 24 39.45 -0.21 -9.52
C ALA A 24 38.35 -1.21 -9.16
N GLN A 25 37.32 -0.72 -8.47
CA GLN A 25 36.01 -1.38 -8.39
C GLN A 25 35.62 -1.95 -9.76
N LEU A 26 34.78 -2.99 -9.76
CA LEU A 26 34.32 -3.57 -11.03
C LEU A 26 33.63 -2.50 -11.89
N SER A 27 32.74 -1.71 -11.32
CA SER A 27 32.06 -0.60 -12.01
C SER A 27 32.75 0.74 -11.73
N SER A 28 32.96 1.51 -12.78
CA SER A 28 33.37 2.92 -12.73
C SER A 28 32.27 3.88 -13.21
N ASN A 29 31.03 3.39 -13.39
CA ASN A 29 29.91 4.22 -13.74
C ASN A 29 29.55 5.14 -12.56
N PRO A 30 29.48 6.48 -12.73
CA PRO A 30 29.21 7.39 -11.63
C PRO A 30 27.72 7.46 -11.24
N ASP A 31 26.83 6.95 -12.09
CA ASP A 31 25.39 7.07 -11.96
C ASP A 31 24.71 5.77 -11.54
N LYS A 32 25.41 4.63 -11.59
CA LYS A 32 24.91 3.31 -11.22
C LYS A 32 25.86 2.59 -10.27
N PHE A 33 25.28 1.91 -9.29
CA PHE A 33 26.06 1.04 -8.42
C PHE A 33 26.02 -0.42 -8.84
N LEU A 34 27.13 -1.12 -8.60
CA LEU A 34 27.21 -2.58 -8.57
C LEU A 34 27.55 -2.98 -7.14
N GLY A 35 26.55 -3.44 -6.40
CA GLY A 35 26.65 -3.70 -4.98
C GLY A 35 26.66 -5.18 -4.61
N ASN A 36 26.85 -5.41 -3.32
CA ASN A 36 26.74 -6.75 -2.73
C ASN A 36 26.28 -6.68 -1.27
N ILE A 37 25.95 -7.85 -0.72
CA ILE A 37 25.65 -8.00 0.71
C ILE A 37 26.92 -8.18 1.53
N THR A 38 26.79 -8.09 2.87
CA THR A 38 27.85 -8.47 3.83
C THR A 38 28.34 -9.90 3.54
N THR A 39 29.66 -10.10 3.61
CA THR A 39 30.32 -11.31 3.09
C THR A 39 30.23 -12.50 4.04
N SER A 40 29.99 -12.25 5.34
CA SER A 40 29.95 -13.30 6.36
C SER A 40 28.80 -13.10 7.35
N TRP A 41 28.46 -14.16 8.08
CA TRP A 41 27.50 -14.17 9.19
C TRP A 41 27.87 -13.17 10.33
N ASN A 42 29.16 -12.77 10.41
CA ASN A 42 29.63 -11.74 11.35
C ASN A 42 29.52 -10.33 10.79
N ASN A 43 28.85 -10.18 9.64
CA ASN A 43 28.74 -8.91 8.91
C ASN A 43 30.12 -8.33 8.51
N ASP A 44 31.08 -9.19 8.22
CA ASP A 44 32.36 -8.78 7.64
C ASP A 44 32.15 -8.41 6.17
N MET A 45 32.90 -7.39 5.71
CA MET A 45 32.92 -6.99 4.31
C MET A 45 34.04 -7.75 3.57
N ASP A 46 35.24 -7.75 4.14
CA ASP A 46 36.40 -8.40 3.54
C ASP A 46 36.52 -9.85 4.03
N THR A 47 37.11 -10.72 3.22
CA THR A 47 37.34 -12.12 3.56
C THR A 47 38.54 -12.70 2.80
N ASP A 48 39.35 -13.54 3.46
CA ASP A 48 40.38 -14.43 2.88
C ASP A 48 41.29 -13.79 1.80
N GLY A 49 41.59 -12.51 1.94
CA GLY A 49 42.41 -11.76 0.98
C GLY A 49 41.61 -11.11 -0.16
N PHE A 50 40.28 -11.21 -0.14
CA PHE A 50 39.38 -10.48 -1.02
C PHE A 50 38.82 -9.28 -0.27
N ILE A 51 39.06 -8.09 -0.79
CA ILE A 51 38.64 -6.81 -0.22
C ILE A 51 37.37 -6.37 -0.94
N PHE A 52 36.28 -6.16 -0.19
CA PHE A 52 34.97 -5.83 -0.74
C PHE A 52 35.03 -4.59 -1.65
N SER A 53 35.74 -3.54 -1.23
CA SER A 53 35.88 -2.29 -1.98
C SER A 53 36.66 -2.40 -3.29
N ASP A 54 37.35 -3.52 -3.54
CA ASP A 54 38.00 -3.80 -4.83
C ASP A 54 37.03 -4.31 -5.89
N TYR A 55 35.81 -4.67 -5.47
CA TYR A 55 34.76 -5.26 -6.34
C TYR A 55 33.50 -4.38 -6.39
N TRP A 56 32.96 -3.99 -5.26
CA TRP A 56 31.63 -3.45 -5.10
C TRP A 56 31.66 -1.99 -4.61
N ASN A 57 30.61 -1.25 -4.94
CA ASN A 57 30.46 0.15 -4.54
C ASN A 57 29.10 0.49 -3.88
N GLN A 58 28.37 -0.54 -3.46
CA GLN A 58 27.16 -0.41 -2.64
C GLN A 58 27.10 -1.59 -1.66
N VAL A 59 26.60 -1.35 -0.45
CA VAL A 59 26.51 -2.32 0.65
C VAL A 59 25.06 -2.48 1.09
N THR A 60 24.61 -3.74 1.17
CA THR A 60 23.35 -4.13 1.83
C THR A 60 23.69 -5.13 2.94
N PRO A 61 23.36 -4.89 4.21
CA PRO A 61 23.45 -5.95 5.23
C PRO A 61 22.45 -7.05 4.93
N GLU A 62 22.93 -8.29 4.76
CA GLU A 62 22.01 -9.41 4.46
C GLU A 62 20.94 -9.58 5.55
N ASN A 63 21.36 -9.51 6.83
CA ASN A 63 20.48 -9.76 7.96
C ASN A 63 20.53 -8.68 9.05
N ALA A 64 21.61 -7.88 9.14
CA ALA A 64 21.89 -7.05 10.30
C ALA A 64 20.95 -5.85 10.49
N THR A 65 20.21 -5.46 9.47
CA THR A 65 19.19 -4.40 9.52
C THR A 65 17.77 -4.93 9.60
N LYS A 66 17.57 -6.25 9.58
CA LYS A 66 16.24 -6.85 9.75
C LYS A 66 15.78 -6.71 11.19
N TRP A 67 14.52 -6.38 11.39
CA TRP A 67 13.97 -6.05 12.73
C TRP A 67 14.28 -7.12 13.79
N GLY A 68 14.06 -8.40 13.47
CA GLY A 68 14.35 -9.50 14.39
C GLY A 68 15.82 -9.67 14.76
N SER A 69 16.74 -9.20 13.92
CA SER A 69 18.19 -9.22 14.21
C SER A 69 18.60 -8.09 15.14
N VAL A 70 17.89 -6.95 15.07
CA VAL A 70 18.22 -5.76 15.85
C VAL A 70 17.52 -5.75 17.20
N GLU A 71 16.23 -6.09 17.24
CA GLU A 71 15.39 -5.94 18.43
C GLU A 71 14.86 -7.29 18.97
N GLY A 72 15.75 -8.13 19.46
CA GLY A 72 15.35 -9.41 20.05
C GLY A 72 14.47 -9.28 21.32
N THR A 73 14.53 -8.16 22.00
CA THR A 73 13.70 -7.77 23.15
C THR A 73 13.20 -6.36 22.94
N ARG A 74 11.90 -6.11 23.10
CA ARG A 74 11.27 -4.78 22.86
C ARG A 74 12.02 -3.66 23.59
N GLY A 75 12.36 -2.61 22.85
CA GLY A 75 13.11 -1.45 23.33
C GLY A 75 14.61 -1.68 23.56
N LYS A 76 15.17 -2.83 23.13
CA LYS A 76 16.60 -3.11 23.21
C LYS A 76 17.18 -3.36 21.83
N TYR A 77 17.79 -2.36 21.26
CA TYR A 77 18.32 -2.36 19.91
C TYR A 77 19.81 -2.71 19.89
N ASN A 78 20.19 -3.71 19.09
CA ASN A 78 21.56 -4.10 18.83
C ASN A 78 21.95 -3.73 17.40
N TRP A 79 22.51 -2.57 17.20
CA TRP A 79 22.91 -2.06 15.89
C TRP A 79 24.29 -2.53 15.42
N GLY A 80 25.07 -3.27 16.25
CA GLY A 80 26.48 -3.55 15.99
C GLY A 80 26.79 -4.16 14.61
N GLY A 81 25.94 -5.05 14.11
CA GLY A 81 26.09 -5.59 12.75
C GLY A 81 25.77 -4.60 11.66
N ALA A 82 24.71 -3.80 11.85
CA ALA A 82 24.30 -2.75 10.92
C ALA A 82 25.34 -1.63 10.87
N ASP A 83 25.87 -1.20 12.04
CA ASP A 83 26.93 -0.21 12.16
C ASP A 83 28.20 -0.59 11.41
N LYS A 84 28.58 -1.86 11.48
CA LYS A 84 29.75 -2.38 10.79
C LYS A 84 29.65 -2.17 9.27
N ALA A 85 28.51 -2.53 8.69
CA ALA A 85 28.24 -2.37 7.25
C ALA A 85 28.05 -0.89 6.88
N PHE A 86 27.32 -0.11 7.70
CA PHE A 86 27.08 1.31 7.46
C PHE A 86 28.36 2.13 7.51
N ASN A 87 29.21 1.90 8.51
CA ASN A 87 30.49 2.59 8.63
C ASN A 87 31.44 2.23 7.49
N TYR A 88 31.48 0.96 7.08
CA TYR A 88 32.27 0.54 5.91
C TYR A 88 31.81 1.28 4.65
N ALA A 89 30.51 1.35 4.40
CA ALA A 89 29.97 2.09 3.27
C ALA A 89 30.36 3.57 3.33
N LYS A 90 30.23 4.20 4.49
CA LYS A 90 30.58 5.60 4.72
C LYS A 90 32.07 5.89 4.52
N GLU A 91 32.95 5.03 5.03
CA GLU A 91 34.40 5.16 4.92
C GLU A 91 34.88 5.07 3.47
N HIS A 92 34.20 4.29 2.64
CA HIS A 92 34.55 4.10 1.22
C HIS A 92 33.72 4.99 0.27
N GLY A 93 32.78 5.79 0.80
CA GLY A 93 31.89 6.62 -0.03
C GLY A 93 30.87 5.80 -0.84
N PHE A 94 30.47 4.64 -0.34
CA PHE A 94 29.51 3.75 -0.98
C PHE A 94 28.09 4.07 -0.54
N LEU A 95 27.12 3.71 -1.37
CA LEU A 95 25.73 3.69 -0.97
C LEU A 95 25.47 2.57 0.04
N PHE A 96 24.65 2.87 1.03
CA PHE A 96 24.12 1.90 1.97
C PHE A 96 22.62 1.69 1.70
N LYS A 97 22.18 0.44 1.57
CA LYS A 97 20.76 0.09 1.46
C LYS A 97 20.29 -0.54 2.75
N PHE A 98 19.29 0.08 3.39
CA PHE A 98 18.64 -0.48 4.58
C PHE A 98 17.59 -1.50 4.15
N HIS A 99 17.75 -2.75 4.59
CA HIS A 99 16.90 -3.88 4.25
C HIS A 99 16.46 -4.58 5.54
N THR A 100 15.23 -4.49 6.02
CA THR A 100 14.02 -3.86 5.49
C THR A 100 13.13 -3.45 6.70
N PHE A 101 12.17 -2.53 6.54
CA PHE A 101 11.32 -2.10 7.68
C PHE A 101 10.10 -2.97 7.90
N ALA A 102 9.24 -3.15 6.89
CA ALA A 102 8.01 -3.91 7.00
C ALA A 102 8.09 -5.21 6.19
N TRP A 103 8.13 -6.33 6.87
CA TRP A 103 8.25 -7.64 6.25
C TRP A 103 7.53 -8.70 7.09
N GLY A 104 6.77 -9.58 6.45
CA GLY A 104 6.08 -10.73 7.06
C GLY A 104 7.01 -11.86 7.48
N SER A 105 8.32 -11.62 7.62
CA SER A 105 9.33 -12.57 8.06
C SER A 105 10.42 -11.87 8.87
N GLN A 106 11.22 -12.63 9.60
CA GLN A 106 12.39 -12.20 10.39
C GLN A 106 12.16 -10.95 11.26
N PHE A 107 10.94 -10.77 11.76
CA PHE A 107 10.59 -9.79 12.80
C PHE A 107 10.74 -10.41 14.20
N PRO A 108 10.75 -9.60 15.28
CA PRO A 108 10.88 -10.12 16.64
C PRO A 108 9.70 -11.03 17.04
N ASN A 109 9.98 -12.20 17.59
CA ASN A 109 8.93 -13.17 17.98
C ASN A 109 7.91 -12.62 18.98
N TRP A 110 8.30 -11.64 19.82
CA TRP A 110 7.39 -11.04 20.80
C TRP A 110 6.24 -10.26 20.14
N LEU A 111 6.40 -9.81 18.88
CA LEU A 111 5.37 -9.12 18.12
C LEU A 111 4.09 -9.95 17.94
N ARG A 112 4.23 -11.29 17.88
CA ARG A 112 3.09 -12.22 17.69
C ARG A 112 2.09 -12.19 18.85
N ASN A 113 2.51 -11.77 20.04
CA ASN A 113 1.70 -11.75 21.25
C ASN A 113 0.99 -10.42 21.48
N LEU A 114 1.17 -9.44 20.60
CA LEU A 114 0.59 -8.11 20.70
C LEU A 114 -0.72 -8.02 19.92
N THR A 115 -1.59 -7.09 20.34
CA THR A 115 -2.76 -6.69 19.54
C THR A 115 -2.32 -5.91 18.29
N PRO A 116 -3.18 -5.72 17.28
CA PRO A 116 -2.86 -4.88 16.12
C PRO A 116 -2.41 -3.47 16.51
N GLU A 117 -3.05 -2.84 17.49
CA GLU A 117 -2.73 -1.49 17.98
C GLU A 117 -1.34 -1.46 18.64
N GLU A 118 -1.03 -2.45 19.48
CA GLU A 118 0.28 -2.58 20.13
C GLU A 118 1.39 -2.88 19.11
N ARG A 119 1.08 -3.63 18.03
CA ARG A 119 2.00 -3.86 16.91
C ARG A 119 2.27 -2.58 16.14
N TYR A 120 1.23 -1.76 15.91
CA TYR A 120 1.39 -0.45 15.28
C TYR A 120 2.36 0.44 16.08
N GLU A 121 2.17 0.55 17.40
CA GLU A 121 3.08 1.28 18.28
C GLU A 121 4.52 0.73 18.18
N ALA A 122 4.67 -0.61 18.15
CA ALA A 122 5.99 -1.23 18.02
C ALA A 122 6.66 -0.94 16.66
N ILE A 123 5.89 -0.88 15.55
CA ILE A 123 6.42 -0.49 14.23
C ILE A 123 6.87 0.98 14.26
N VAL A 124 6.11 1.86 14.88
CA VAL A 124 6.50 3.27 15.07
C VAL A 124 7.78 3.38 15.87
N GLU A 125 7.87 2.69 17.05
CA GLU A 125 9.07 2.65 17.90
C GLU A 125 10.29 2.12 17.12
N TRP A 126 10.13 1.08 16.31
CA TRP A 126 11.18 0.50 15.48
C TRP A 126 11.71 1.49 14.44
N MET A 127 10.83 2.15 13.69
CA MET A 127 11.22 3.13 12.68
C MET A 127 11.83 4.38 13.31
N ASP A 128 11.34 4.83 14.47
CA ASP A 128 11.88 5.97 15.20
C ASP A 128 13.29 5.68 15.76
N ALA A 129 13.48 4.48 16.32
CA ALA A 129 14.80 4.05 16.79
C ALA A 129 15.81 3.94 15.63
N ALA A 130 15.36 3.44 14.46
CA ALA A 130 16.20 3.40 13.27
C ALA A 130 16.52 4.82 12.76
N LYS A 131 15.55 5.76 12.80
CA LYS A 131 15.77 7.17 12.43
C LYS A 131 16.74 7.88 13.37
N GLU A 132 16.62 7.63 14.65
CA GLU A 132 17.55 8.19 15.64
C GLU A 132 18.99 7.69 15.41
N HIS A 133 19.13 6.39 15.10
CA HIS A 133 20.44 5.75 14.91
C HIS A 133 21.05 6.05 13.52
N PHE A 134 20.24 6.04 12.48
CA PHE A 134 20.60 6.35 11.10
C PHE A 134 19.80 7.57 10.59
N PRO A 135 20.21 8.80 10.96
CA PRO A 135 19.48 10.01 10.56
C PRO A 135 19.35 10.19 9.05
N GLU A 136 20.33 9.68 8.30
CA GLU A 136 20.40 9.75 6.84
C GLU A 136 20.58 8.35 6.27
N LEU A 137 19.60 7.89 5.53
CA LEU A 137 19.65 6.65 4.76
C LEU A 137 19.43 7.00 3.27
N PRO A 138 20.34 6.58 2.37
CA PRO A 138 20.19 6.91 0.96
C PRO A 138 19.17 6.03 0.24
N ILE A 139 19.05 4.75 0.62
CA ILE A 139 18.16 3.76 -0.02
C ILE A 139 17.52 2.87 1.05
N ILE A 140 16.23 2.63 0.93
CA ILE A 140 15.45 1.84 1.89
C ILE A 140 14.50 0.89 1.17
N ASP A 141 14.60 -0.41 1.44
CA ASP A 141 13.54 -1.37 1.16
C ASP A 141 12.47 -1.19 2.25
N VAL A 142 11.39 -0.45 1.96
CA VAL A 142 10.37 -0.08 2.95
C VAL A 142 9.47 -1.27 3.28
N VAL A 143 8.94 -1.91 2.26
CA VAL A 143 8.13 -3.12 2.36
C VAL A 143 8.74 -4.21 1.51
N ASN A 144 8.83 -5.41 2.10
CA ASN A 144 9.42 -6.58 1.46
C ASN A 144 8.42 -7.72 1.38
N GLU A 145 8.28 -8.32 0.19
CA GLU A 145 7.56 -9.59 -0.06
C GLU A 145 6.09 -9.56 0.36
N ALA A 146 5.35 -8.57 -0.10
CA ALA A 146 3.94 -8.40 0.22
C ALA A 146 2.98 -8.96 -0.85
N VAL A 147 3.49 -9.47 -1.97
CA VAL A 147 2.66 -10.22 -2.93
C VAL A 147 2.00 -11.38 -2.22
N SER A 148 0.72 -11.61 -2.49
CA SER A 148 -0.09 -12.60 -1.80
C SER A 148 0.54 -14.00 -1.80
N GLY A 149 0.63 -14.61 -0.62
CA GLY A 149 1.22 -15.94 -0.45
C GLY A 149 2.74 -15.97 -0.30
N HIS A 150 3.45 -14.85 -0.46
CA HIS A 150 4.91 -14.82 -0.32
C HIS A 150 5.37 -15.01 1.13
N GLN A 151 4.68 -14.39 2.10
CA GLN A 151 5.00 -14.54 3.51
C GLN A 151 3.76 -14.83 4.36
N ASN A 152 3.82 -15.91 5.14
CA ASN A 152 2.69 -16.38 5.97
C ASN A 152 2.32 -15.40 7.09
N ASP A 153 3.27 -14.61 7.58
CA ASP A 153 3.07 -13.70 8.70
C ASP A 153 2.82 -12.24 8.27
N THR A 154 2.71 -11.97 6.96
CA THR A 154 2.30 -10.66 6.43
C THR A 154 1.03 -10.12 7.11
N PRO A 155 0.00 -10.93 7.43
CA PRO A 155 -1.19 -10.44 8.11
C PRO A 155 -0.91 -9.71 9.43
N LEU A 156 0.14 -10.08 10.18
CA LEU A 156 0.49 -9.41 11.45
C LEU A 156 0.91 -7.95 11.25
N ILE A 157 1.67 -7.68 10.19
CA ILE A 157 2.13 -6.33 9.84
C ILE A 157 0.99 -5.56 9.17
N LYS A 158 0.26 -6.21 8.26
CA LYS A 158 -0.88 -5.66 7.54
C LYS A 158 -1.97 -5.15 8.49
N GLU A 159 -2.41 -5.97 9.44
CA GLU A 159 -3.42 -5.59 10.44
C GLU A 159 -2.97 -4.38 11.27
N ALA A 160 -1.71 -4.36 11.69
CA ALA A 160 -1.14 -3.27 12.46
C ALA A 160 -1.14 -1.94 11.70
N LEU A 161 -0.88 -1.97 10.40
CA LEU A 161 -0.82 -0.78 9.55
C LEU A 161 -2.15 -0.38 8.91
N GLY A 162 -3.27 -0.95 9.35
CA GLY A 162 -4.62 -0.53 8.96
C GLY A 162 -5.32 -1.44 7.93
N GLY A 163 -4.72 -2.58 7.60
CA GLY A 163 -5.33 -3.59 6.73
C GLY A 163 -5.29 -3.23 5.25
N ASP A 164 -6.14 -3.90 4.48
CA ASP A 164 -6.22 -3.74 3.03
C ASP A 164 -6.81 -2.38 2.62
N GLY A 165 -7.70 -1.83 3.45
CA GLY A 165 -8.34 -0.54 3.19
C GLY A 165 -9.12 -0.48 1.89
N LYS A 166 -9.16 0.71 1.27
CA LYS A 166 -9.90 0.95 0.01
C LYS A 166 -9.16 0.47 -1.23
N THR A 167 -7.84 0.40 -1.18
CA THR A 167 -7.00 0.04 -2.33
C THR A 167 -6.63 -1.45 -2.40
N GLY A 168 -6.85 -2.19 -1.32
CA GLY A 168 -6.28 -3.52 -1.11
C GLY A 168 -4.86 -3.51 -0.54
N TYR A 169 -4.21 -2.32 -0.52
CA TYR A 169 -2.81 -2.14 -0.13
C TYR A 169 -2.58 -0.92 0.77
N ASP A 170 -3.61 -0.42 1.47
CA ASP A 170 -3.52 0.79 2.31
C ASP A 170 -2.43 0.68 3.37
N TRP A 171 -2.20 -0.52 3.91
CA TRP A 171 -1.13 -0.78 4.85
C TRP A 171 0.29 -0.58 4.27
N ILE A 172 0.49 -0.88 2.98
CA ILE A 172 1.75 -0.62 2.26
C ILE A 172 1.93 0.87 2.06
N ILE A 173 0.88 1.57 1.61
CA ILE A 173 0.88 3.03 1.45
C ILE A 173 1.26 3.68 2.77
N LYS A 174 0.66 3.23 3.88
CA LYS A 174 0.96 3.72 5.23
C LYS A 174 2.43 3.50 5.63
N ALA A 175 3.00 2.34 5.32
CA ALA A 175 4.42 2.06 5.59
C ALA A 175 5.34 3.03 4.82
N PHE A 176 5.02 3.31 3.55
CA PHE A 176 5.77 4.28 2.75
C PHE A 176 5.63 5.71 3.26
N GLU A 177 4.44 6.15 3.66
CA GLU A 177 4.22 7.46 4.29
C GLU A 177 5.06 7.61 5.56
N MET A 178 5.07 6.59 6.43
CA MET A 178 5.88 6.57 7.65
C MET A 178 7.39 6.62 7.37
N ALA A 179 7.85 5.94 6.33
CA ALA A 179 9.27 5.97 5.92
C ALA A 179 9.64 7.34 5.33
N HIS A 180 8.78 7.91 4.48
CA HIS A 180 9.01 9.21 3.87
C HIS A 180 9.05 10.35 4.89
N GLU A 181 8.17 10.31 5.89
CA GLU A 181 8.18 11.28 6.99
C GLU A 181 9.54 11.32 7.71
N ARG A 182 10.18 10.16 7.87
CA ARG A 182 11.46 10.02 8.57
C ARG A 182 12.66 10.26 7.65
N TRP A 183 12.62 9.77 6.42
CA TRP A 183 13.72 9.88 5.45
C TRP A 183 13.23 10.44 4.10
N PRO A 184 12.84 11.71 4.04
CA PRO A 184 12.27 12.30 2.80
C PRO A 184 13.24 12.30 1.61
N ASP A 185 14.54 12.29 1.87
CA ASP A 185 15.59 12.28 0.84
C ASP A 185 16.05 10.88 0.43
N ALA A 186 15.56 9.82 1.10
CA ALA A 186 15.87 8.45 0.74
C ALA A 186 15.12 8.00 -0.51
N ILE A 187 15.73 7.12 -1.28
CA ILE A 187 15.04 6.37 -2.33
C ILE A 187 14.26 5.23 -1.65
N LEU A 188 12.94 5.29 -1.71
CA LEU A 188 12.04 4.34 -1.07
C LEU A 188 11.58 3.28 -2.06
N ILE A 189 11.81 2.00 -1.72
CA ILE A 189 11.63 0.85 -2.61
C ILE A 189 10.59 -0.10 -2.02
N TYR A 190 9.67 -0.61 -2.87
CA TYR A 190 8.94 -1.84 -2.64
C TYR A 190 9.72 -2.99 -3.27
N ASN A 191 10.06 -4.03 -2.50
CA ASN A 191 10.93 -5.12 -2.93
C ASN A 191 10.23 -6.48 -2.87
N ASP A 192 10.37 -7.31 -3.93
CA ASP A 192 9.76 -8.64 -3.96
C ASP A 192 10.52 -9.63 -4.85
N PHE A 193 10.21 -10.93 -4.69
CA PHE A 193 10.79 -12.03 -5.46
C PHE A 193 9.82 -12.60 -6.51
N ASN A 194 10.30 -13.52 -7.36
CA ASN A 194 9.55 -14.13 -8.46
C ASN A 194 8.97 -13.15 -9.49
N THR A 195 9.49 -11.94 -9.53
CA THR A 195 8.97 -10.84 -10.35
C THR A 195 9.20 -11.03 -11.84
N PHE A 196 10.19 -11.86 -12.21
CA PHE A 196 10.54 -12.11 -13.62
C PHE A 196 9.93 -13.38 -14.22
N GLN A 197 9.29 -14.24 -13.40
CA GLN A 197 8.73 -15.50 -13.88
C GLN A 197 7.27 -15.71 -13.48
N TRP A 198 6.98 -15.77 -12.18
CA TRP A 198 5.69 -16.30 -11.70
C TRP A 198 4.72 -15.24 -11.22
N ASN A 199 5.21 -14.14 -10.66
CA ASN A 199 4.37 -13.12 -10.03
C ASN A 199 4.49 -11.73 -10.69
N THR A 200 4.85 -11.69 -11.97
CA THR A 200 5.03 -10.41 -12.71
C THR A 200 3.77 -9.57 -12.69
N ASP A 201 2.60 -10.18 -12.89
CA ASP A 201 1.33 -9.46 -12.99
C ASP A 201 0.85 -8.95 -11.64
N GLU A 202 0.90 -9.79 -10.61
CA GLU A 202 0.53 -9.41 -9.25
C GLU A 202 1.46 -8.32 -8.70
N PHE A 203 2.75 -8.41 -9.02
CA PHE A 203 3.73 -7.40 -8.65
C PHE A 203 3.44 -6.05 -9.33
N ILE A 204 3.15 -6.07 -10.63
CA ILE A 204 2.76 -4.86 -11.38
C ILE A 204 1.50 -4.24 -10.78
N ASP A 205 0.47 -5.04 -10.51
CA ASP A 205 -0.81 -4.56 -9.98
C ASP A 205 -0.62 -3.89 -8.61
N LEU A 206 0.14 -4.53 -7.70
CA LEU A 206 0.47 -3.98 -6.40
C LEU A 206 1.22 -2.64 -6.51
N VAL A 207 2.34 -2.62 -7.24
CA VAL A 207 3.19 -1.41 -7.35
C VAL A 207 2.43 -0.27 -8.02
N LYS A 208 1.65 -0.57 -9.07
CA LYS A 208 0.81 0.41 -9.77
C LYS A 208 -0.26 0.98 -8.84
N THR A 209 -0.94 0.14 -8.09
CA THR A 209 -2.01 0.55 -7.17
C THR A 209 -1.48 1.49 -6.09
N ILE A 210 -0.37 1.15 -5.41
CA ILE A 210 0.18 2.02 -4.37
C ILE A 210 0.73 3.33 -4.94
N ARG A 211 1.36 3.31 -6.13
CA ARG A 211 1.80 4.50 -6.85
C ARG A 211 0.62 5.41 -7.18
N ASP A 212 -0.43 4.85 -7.76
CA ASP A 212 -1.60 5.60 -8.22
C ASP A 212 -2.40 6.17 -7.04
N ALA A 213 -2.38 5.51 -5.88
CA ALA A 213 -2.92 6.03 -4.63
C ALA A 213 -2.04 7.12 -3.97
N GLY A 214 -0.88 7.44 -4.56
CA GLY A 214 0.00 8.51 -4.09
C GLY A 214 0.96 8.11 -2.98
N ALA A 215 1.27 6.82 -2.82
CA ALA A 215 2.35 6.40 -1.94
C ALA A 215 3.68 7.05 -2.35
N PRO A 216 4.51 7.49 -1.39
CA PRO A 216 5.83 8.04 -1.69
C PRO A 216 6.84 6.94 -2.05
N ILE A 217 6.51 6.14 -3.06
CA ILE A 217 7.37 5.10 -3.62
C ILE A 217 8.22 5.69 -4.75
N ASP A 218 9.53 5.54 -4.71
CA ASP A 218 10.45 6.09 -5.72
C ASP A 218 10.86 5.07 -6.77
N ALA A 219 10.95 3.80 -6.39
CA ALA A 219 11.37 2.72 -7.27
C ALA A 219 10.76 1.40 -6.85
N TYR A 220 10.74 0.44 -7.78
CA TYR A 220 10.45 -0.95 -7.46
C TYR A 220 11.72 -1.79 -7.47
N GLY A 221 11.79 -2.77 -6.56
CA GLY A 221 12.89 -3.70 -6.39
C GLY A 221 12.50 -5.11 -6.82
N CYS A 222 13.29 -5.68 -7.71
CA CYS A 222 13.20 -7.07 -8.11
C CYS A 222 14.34 -7.84 -7.44
N GLN A 223 14.03 -8.80 -6.55
CA GLN A 223 15.09 -9.56 -5.86
C GLN A 223 15.96 -10.34 -6.85
N SER A 224 15.42 -10.77 -7.98
CA SER A 224 16.19 -11.45 -9.02
C SER A 224 16.81 -12.78 -8.57
N HIS A 225 16.06 -13.54 -7.73
CA HIS A 225 16.42 -14.91 -7.36
C HIS A 225 15.88 -15.93 -8.38
N ASP A 226 14.94 -15.52 -9.21
CA ASP A 226 14.29 -16.33 -10.25
C ASP A 226 14.99 -16.25 -11.62
N MET A 227 16.34 -16.17 -11.61
CA MET A 227 17.15 -16.01 -12.83
C MET A 227 17.48 -17.32 -13.54
N LEU A 228 17.18 -18.45 -12.89
CA LEU A 228 17.07 -19.77 -13.49
C LEU A 228 15.66 -20.32 -13.28
N SER A 229 15.19 -21.15 -14.23
CA SER A 229 13.93 -21.89 -14.07
C SER A 229 14.07 -22.98 -12.99
N TYR A 230 12.92 -23.49 -12.52
CA TYR A 230 12.90 -24.57 -11.52
C TYR A 230 13.72 -25.81 -11.94
N ASP A 231 13.82 -26.11 -13.24
CA ASP A 231 14.64 -27.18 -13.79
C ASP A 231 16.09 -26.74 -14.11
N GLY A 232 16.52 -25.60 -13.58
CA GLY A 232 17.89 -25.10 -13.67
C GLY A 232 18.30 -24.56 -15.03
N LYS A 233 17.36 -24.13 -15.87
CA LYS A 233 17.66 -23.53 -17.18
C LYS A 233 17.70 -22.02 -17.09
N ASN A 234 18.49 -21.39 -17.96
CA ASN A 234 18.51 -19.95 -18.10
C ASN A 234 17.16 -19.42 -18.64
N VAL A 235 16.60 -18.41 -17.96
CA VAL A 235 15.29 -17.81 -18.26
C VAL A 235 15.40 -16.48 -19.00
N ALA A 236 16.53 -16.15 -19.62
CA ALA A 236 16.75 -14.85 -20.24
C ALA A 236 15.60 -14.34 -21.14
N PRO A 237 14.91 -15.14 -21.96
CA PRO A 237 13.79 -14.66 -22.75
C PRO A 237 12.59 -14.22 -21.90
N THR A 238 12.21 -15.02 -20.89
CA THR A 238 11.09 -14.68 -19.96
C THR A 238 11.44 -13.47 -19.13
N PHE A 239 12.63 -13.45 -18.55
CA PHE A 239 13.17 -12.33 -17.79
C PHE A 239 13.08 -11.00 -18.57
N LYS A 240 13.56 -10.97 -19.83
CA LYS A 240 13.48 -9.76 -20.67
C LYS A 240 12.06 -9.31 -20.91
N SER A 241 11.18 -10.25 -21.26
CA SER A 241 9.76 -9.96 -21.49
C SER A 241 9.08 -9.39 -20.23
N SER A 242 9.36 -9.96 -19.06
CA SER A 242 8.80 -9.48 -17.80
C SER A 242 9.35 -8.11 -17.41
N MET A 243 10.66 -7.88 -17.58
CA MET A 243 11.28 -6.59 -17.32
C MET A 243 10.72 -5.49 -18.21
N ASP A 244 10.55 -5.77 -19.52
CA ASP A 244 9.92 -4.84 -20.46
C ASP A 244 8.48 -4.52 -20.09
N LYS A 245 7.70 -5.55 -19.70
CA LYS A 245 6.31 -5.39 -19.26
C LYS A 245 6.23 -4.51 -18.01
N MET A 246 7.05 -4.79 -16.98
CA MET A 246 7.09 -3.96 -15.77
C MET A 246 7.43 -2.51 -16.10
N HIS A 247 8.43 -2.27 -16.96
CA HIS A 247 8.79 -0.92 -17.35
C HIS A 247 7.63 -0.19 -18.07
N GLN A 248 6.97 -0.86 -19.02
CA GLN A 248 5.85 -0.28 -19.78
C GLN A 248 4.64 0.06 -18.90
N GLU A 249 4.33 -0.80 -17.93
CA GLU A 249 3.13 -0.63 -17.08
C GLU A 249 3.40 0.31 -15.89
N LEU A 250 4.60 0.28 -15.33
CA LEU A 250 4.93 1.05 -14.14
C LEU A 250 5.55 2.40 -14.45
N MET A 251 6.37 2.50 -15.51
CA MET A 251 7.13 3.70 -15.88
C MET A 251 7.84 4.35 -14.67
N MET A 252 8.49 3.52 -13.88
CA MET A 252 9.19 3.89 -12.66
C MET A 252 10.62 3.37 -12.69
N PRO A 253 11.54 3.96 -11.88
CA PRO A 253 12.86 3.39 -11.64
C PRO A 253 12.79 1.97 -11.09
N MET A 254 13.74 1.13 -11.52
CA MET A 254 13.91 -0.26 -11.09
C MET A 254 15.26 -0.45 -10.40
N TYR A 255 15.30 -1.33 -9.40
CA TYR A 255 16.52 -1.93 -8.85
C TYR A 255 16.48 -3.45 -9.00
N SER A 256 17.60 -4.08 -9.41
CA SER A 256 17.84 -5.49 -9.13
C SER A 256 18.49 -5.58 -7.75
N THR A 257 17.72 -5.99 -6.76
CA THR A 257 18.07 -5.79 -5.36
C THR A 257 18.87 -6.92 -4.73
N GLU A 258 18.81 -8.14 -5.31
CA GLU A 258 19.33 -9.37 -4.67
C GLU A 258 19.80 -10.40 -5.72
N TYR A 259 20.34 -9.95 -6.85
CA TYR A 259 20.68 -10.82 -7.99
C TYR A 259 21.58 -11.97 -7.62
N ASP A 260 21.16 -13.20 -7.96
CA ASP A 260 22.00 -14.39 -7.88
C ASP A 260 21.66 -15.42 -8.96
N VAL A 261 22.62 -16.31 -9.22
CA VAL A 261 22.46 -17.47 -10.10
C VAL A 261 23.04 -18.69 -9.41
N GLY A 262 22.17 -19.44 -8.73
CA GLY A 262 22.55 -20.62 -7.92
C GLY A 262 22.78 -21.85 -8.78
N THR A 263 24.02 -22.15 -9.13
CA THR A 263 24.39 -23.35 -9.89
C THR A 263 25.86 -23.75 -9.70
N GLU A 264 26.13 -25.07 -9.74
CA GLU A 264 27.48 -25.62 -9.78
C GLU A 264 28.11 -25.52 -11.19
N ASP A 265 27.30 -25.36 -12.23
CA ASP A 265 27.73 -25.28 -13.62
C ASP A 265 28.22 -23.86 -13.94
N ASP A 266 29.54 -23.72 -14.04
CA ASP A 266 30.19 -22.45 -14.36
C ASP A 266 29.81 -21.90 -15.75
N GLU A 267 29.54 -22.78 -16.72
CA GLU A 267 29.13 -22.34 -18.07
C GLU A 267 27.72 -21.80 -18.06
N LEU A 268 26.80 -22.45 -17.33
CA LEU A 268 25.43 -21.97 -17.14
C LEU A 268 25.41 -20.63 -16.38
N GLN A 269 26.16 -20.50 -15.28
CA GLN A 269 26.26 -19.25 -14.54
C GLN A 269 26.80 -18.11 -15.43
N LEU A 270 27.91 -18.36 -16.15
CA LEU A 270 28.48 -17.39 -17.07
C LEU A 270 27.50 -16.99 -18.17
N LYS A 271 26.76 -17.95 -18.73
CA LYS A 271 25.75 -17.67 -19.74
C LYS A 271 24.63 -16.79 -19.21
N ALA A 272 24.12 -17.09 -18.03
CA ALA A 272 23.08 -16.27 -17.38
C ALA A 272 23.55 -14.83 -17.16
N TYR A 273 24.75 -14.65 -16.59
CA TYR A 273 25.34 -13.32 -16.39
C TYR A 273 25.48 -12.54 -17.71
N LYS A 274 25.95 -13.18 -18.76
CA LYS A 274 26.12 -12.54 -20.10
C LYS A 274 24.82 -12.09 -20.74
N GLU A 275 23.73 -12.80 -20.50
CA GLU A 275 22.44 -12.53 -21.13
C GLU A 275 21.55 -11.60 -20.28
N GLN A 276 21.75 -11.56 -18.97
CA GLN A 276 20.88 -10.85 -18.01
C GLN A 276 21.48 -9.54 -17.52
N ILE A 277 22.74 -9.54 -17.08
CA ILE A 277 23.38 -8.33 -16.52
C ILE A 277 23.40 -7.16 -17.51
N PRO A 278 23.82 -7.31 -18.78
CA PRO A 278 23.80 -6.19 -19.72
C PRO A 278 22.39 -5.64 -19.94
N TYR A 279 21.38 -6.50 -19.98
CA TYR A 279 20.00 -6.09 -20.22
C TYR A 279 19.47 -5.20 -19.08
N MET A 280 19.78 -5.54 -17.83
CA MET A 280 19.44 -4.68 -16.67
C MET A 280 20.33 -3.44 -16.63
N TRP A 281 21.64 -3.64 -16.77
CA TRP A 281 22.59 -2.55 -16.55
C TRP A 281 22.48 -1.42 -17.58
N GLU A 282 22.23 -1.76 -18.84
CA GLU A 282 22.11 -0.78 -19.94
C GLU A 282 20.73 -0.12 -20.01
N ALA A 283 19.71 -0.67 -19.33
CA ALA A 283 18.40 -0.04 -19.23
C ALA A 283 18.50 1.29 -18.43
N ASP A 284 18.05 2.38 -19.02
CA ASP A 284 18.15 3.72 -18.42
C ASP A 284 17.22 3.93 -17.21
N TYR A 285 16.22 3.08 -17.05
CA TYR A 285 15.35 3.01 -15.89
C TYR A 285 15.84 2.10 -14.75
N CYS A 286 16.90 1.32 -14.97
CA CYS A 286 17.53 0.53 -13.92
C CYS A 286 18.60 1.36 -13.20
N ALA A 287 18.45 1.54 -11.89
CA ALA A 287 19.31 2.40 -11.08
C ALA A 287 20.57 1.70 -10.55
N GLY A 288 20.56 0.37 -10.47
CA GLY A 288 21.71 -0.40 -10.00
C GLY A 288 21.38 -1.88 -9.79
N ILE A 289 22.41 -2.65 -9.52
CA ILE A 289 22.34 -4.09 -9.26
C ILE A 289 23.09 -4.39 -7.96
N THR A 290 22.42 -5.05 -7.01
CA THR A 290 23.03 -5.65 -5.82
C THR A 290 23.04 -7.16 -6.01
N LEU A 291 24.20 -7.79 -5.93
CA LEU A 291 24.32 -9.24 -5.91
C LEU A 291 24.06 -9.76 -4.49
N TRP A 292 23.46 -10.95 -4.37
CA TRP A 292 23.12 -11.52 -3.06
C TRP A 292 24.16 -12.55 -2.60
N GLY A 293 25.38 -12.06 -2.42
CA GLY A 293 26.55 -12.84 -2.02
C GLY A 293 27.50 -13.17 -3.16
N TRP A 294 28.77 -13.33 -2.83
CA TRP A 294 29.84 -13.51 -3.83
C TRP A 294 30.85 -14.60 -3.47
N ILE A 295 30.85 -15.08 -2.24
CA ILE A 295 31.75 -16.15 -1.80
C ILE A 295 31.00 -17.47 -1.81
N TYR A 296 31.50 -18.43 -2.61
CA TYR A 296 30.97 -19.79 -2.67
C TYR A 296 30.99 -20.45 -1.30
N GLY A 297 29.88 -21.10 -0.93
CA GLY A 297 29.70 -21.70 0.38
C GLY A 297 29.21 -20.74 1.48
N SER A 298 29.13 -19.43 1.18
CA SER A 298 28.66 -18.40 2.13
C SER A 298 27.39 -17.69 1.67
N THR A 299 26.80 -18.04 0.52
CA THR A 299 25.52 -17.49 0.05
C THR A 299 24.35 -18.35 0.53
N TRP A 300 23.14 -17.82 0.50
CA TRP A 300 21.93 -18.50 0.98
C TRP A 300 21.47 -19.67 0.10
N THR A 301 21.92 -19.71 -1.17
CA THR A 301 21.55 -20.75 -2.13
C THR A 301 22.10 -22.12 -1.71
N THR A 302 21.59 -23.20 -2.33
CA THR A 302 22.04 -24.58 -2.03
C THR A 302 23.56 -24.68 -2.10
N ASP A 303 24.19 -25.13 -1.01
CA ASP A 303 25.64 -25.22 -0.86
C ASP A 303 26.41 -23.92 -1.15
N GLY A 304 25.69 -22.78 -1.13
CA GLY A 304 26.28 -21.46 -1.47
C GLY A 304 26.72 -21.34 -2.92
N ASN A 305 26.08 -22.07 -3.83
CA ASN A 305 26.53 -22.25 -5.22
C ASN A 305 26.30 -21.04 -6.14
N SER A 306 25.64 -19.97 -5.66
CA SER A 306 25.59 -18.68 -6.36
C SER A 306 26.88 -17.87 -6.26
N GLY A 307 27.75 -18.20 -5.28
CA GLY A 307 29.00 -17.48 -5.06
C GLY A 307 29.90 -17.47 -6.30
N LEU A 308 30.59 -16.34 -6.47
CA LEU A 308 31.43 -16.03 -7.64
C LEU A 308 32.93 -16.31 -7.41
N ILE A 309 33.34 -16.52 -6.16
CA ILE A 309 34.70 -16.90 -5.78
C ILE A 309 34.63 -18.28 -5.14
N LYS A 310 35.22 -19.28 -5.78
CA LYS A 310 35.25 -20.67 -5.33
C LYS A 310 36.69 -21.11 -5.10
N ASN A 311 37.00 -21.64 -3.91
CA ASN A 311 38.36 -22.07 -3.56
C ASN A 311 39.43 -20.97 -3.77
N LYS A 312 39.11 -19.71 -3.45
CA LYS A 312 39.97 -18.54 -3.63
C LYS A 312 40.29 -18.21 -5.11
N VAL A 313 39.46 -18.69 -6.05
CA VAL A 313 39.58 -18.39 -7.46
C VAL A 313 38.27 -17.81 -7.97
N GLU A 314 38.34 -16.77 -8.78
CA GLU A 314 37.16 -16.21 -9.46
C GLU A 314 36.58 -17.24 -10.43
N ARG A 315 35.25 -17.45 -10.34
CA ARG A 315 34.52 -18.22 -11.34
C ARG A 315 34.41 -17.42 -12.64
N PRO A 316 34.24 -18.09 -13.81
CA PRO A 316 34.18 -17.41 -15.11
C PRO A 316 33.17 -16.25 -15.19
N ALA A 317 32.07 -16.33 -14.48
CA ALA A 317 31.08 -15.26 -14.41
C ALA A 317 31.64 -13.97 -13.82
N LEU A 318 32.45 -14.04 -12.74
CA LEU A 318 33.05 -12.85 -12.13
C LEU A 318 34.15 -12.26 -13.01
N THR A 319 34.99 -13.12 -13.61
CA THR A 319 36.00 -12.66 -14.56
C THR A 319 35.37 -11.92 -15.73
N TRP A 320 34.29 -12.49 -16.30
CA TRP A 320 33.56 -11.84 -17.38
C TRP A 320 32.87 -10.52 -16.89
N LEU A 321 32.28 -10.50 -15.70
CA LEU A 321 31.64 -9.30 -15.15
C LEU A 321 32.63 -8.15 -15.02
N ARG A 322 33.87 -8.44 -14.59
CA ARG A 322 34.99 -7.48 -14.55
C ARG A 322 35.29 -6.89 -15.94
N GLU A 323 35.36 -7.73 -16.94
CA GLU A 323 35.61 -7.30 -18.32
C GLU A 323 34.45 -6.48 -18.88
N TYR A 324 33.20 -6.93 -18.65
CA TYR A 324 32.01 -6.24 -19.11
C TYR A 324 31.89 -4.82 -18.49
N MET A 325 32.12 -4.67 -17.20
CA MET A 325 32.04 -3.36 -16.52
C MET A 325 33.10 -2.37 -17.03
N GLN A 326 34.13 -2.82 -17.74
CA GLN A 326 35.10 -1.95 -18.39
C GLN A 326 34.71 -1.52 -19.80
N THR A 327 33.64 -2.06 -20.38
CA THR A 327 33.13 -1.65 -21.70
C THR A 327 32.56 -0.23 -21.67
N ASP A 328 32.54 0.44 -22.83
CA ASP A 328 31.94 1.76 -22.98
C ASP A 328 30.42 1.71 -22.70
N ALA A 329 29.74 0.62 -23.06
CA ALA A 329 28.32 0.42 -22.76
C ALA A 329 28.06 0.44 -21.25
N ALA A 330 28.84 -0.32 -20.47
CA ALA A 330 28.65 -0.35 -19.02
C ALA A 330 29.03 0.98 -18.34
N LYS A 331 30.12 1.62 -18.77
CA LYS A 331 30.62 2.89 -18.19
C LYS A 331 29.68 4.07 -18.42
N ASN A 332 28.97 4.08 -19.57
CA ASN A 332 28.12 5.19 -19.97
C ASN A 332 26.61 4.86 -19.85
N ALA A 333 26.24 3.72 -19.25
CA ALA A 333 24.86 3.35 -18.99
C ALA A 333 24.18 4.41 -18.11
N LYS A 334 23.01 4.89 -18.53
CA LYS A 334 22.27 5.94 -17.84
C LYS A 334 21.50 5.39 -16.64
N SER A 335 21.21 6.25 -15.68
CA SER A 335 20.44 5.93 -14.47
C SER A 335 19.27 6.89 -14.31
N PRO A 336 18.15 6.46 -13.73
CA PRO A 336 17.07 7.36 -13.33
C PRO A 336 17.46 8.26 -12.13
N PHE A 337 18.56 7.93 -11.44
CA PHE A 337 19.11 8.72 -10.33
C PHE A 337 20.56 9.11 -10.63
N PRO A 338 20.80 10.13 -11.49
CA PRO A 338 22.15 10.57 -11.82
C PRO A 338 22.95 10.93 -10.57
N GLY A 339 24.22 10.50 -10.52
CA GLY A 339 25.06 10.62 -9.32
C GLY A 339 24.55 9.76 -8.16
N MET A 340 23.66 8.82 -8.39
CA MET A 340 23.03 7.94 -7.38
C MET A 340 22.31 8.73 -6.28
N VAL A 341 21.72 9.88 -6.63
CA VAL A 341 21.05 10.79 -5.69
C VAL A 341 19.59 11.03 -6.12
N LYS A 342 18.67 11.01 -5.14
CA LYS A 342 17.30 11.46 -5.32
C LYS A 342 17.27 13.00 -5.32
N GLU A 343 17.11 13.61 -6.50
CA GLU A 343 17.00 15.06 -6.65
C GLU A 343 15.56 15.54 -6.44
N ALA A 344 14.57 14.74 -6.82
CA ALA A 344 13.16 15.10 -6.75
C ALA A 344 12.34 14.06 -5.98
N SER A 345 11.51 14.53 -5.06
CA SER A 345 10.42 13.78 -4.46
C SER A 345 9.12 14.32 -5.03
N VAL A 346 8.46 13.53 -5.89
CA VAL A 346 7.22 13.92 -6.57
C VAL A 346 6.22 12.77 -6.47
N TYR A 347 5.07 13.02 -5.86
CA TYR A 347 3.99 12.03 -5.70
C TYR A 347 2.66 12.69 -6.05
N VAL A 348 1.90 12.03 -6.92
CA VAL A 348 0.57 12.51 -7.34
C VAL A 348 -0.47 11.68 -6.61
N LYS A 349 -1.32 12.35 -5.85
CA LYS A 349 -2.34 11.72 -5.00
C LYS A 349 -3.74 12.19 -5.42
N PRO A 350 -4.46 11.42 -6.27
CA PRO A 350 -5.89 11.64 -6.41
C PRO A 350 -6.59 11.31 -5.09
N ALA A 351 -7.69 11.97 -4.79
CA ALA A 351 -8.45 11.72 -3.56
C ALA A 351 -9.00 10.28 -3.48
N ALA A 352 -9.14 9.62 -4.63
CA ALA A 352 -9.48 8.21 -4.75
C ALA A 352 -8.92 7.63 -6.06
N ILE A 353 -8.53 6.36 -6.07
CA ILE A 353 -8.13 5.63 -7.29
C ILE A 353 -9.33 5.09 -8.08
N GLY A 354 -10.53 5.26 -7.56
CA GLY A 354 -11.80 4.97 -8.22
C GLY A 354 -12.80 6.11 -7.99
N VAL A 355 -13.47 6.57 -9.04
CA VAL A 355 -14.44 7.66 -8.96
C VAL A 355 -15.62 7.42 -9.89
N GLU A 356 -16.81 7.87 -9.52
CA GLU A 356 -17.97 7.86 -10.42
C GLU A 356 -17.84 8.88 -11.54
N SER A 357 -18.33 8.51 -12.72
CA SER A 357 -18.49 9.46 -13.84
C SER A 357 -19.30 10.69 -13.40
N GLY A 358 -18.80 11.87 -13.70
CA GLY A 358 -19.42 13.14 -13.35
C GLY A 358 -19.14 13.65 -11.92
N LYS A 359 -18.40 12.92 -11.09
CA LYS A 359 -17.95 13.37 -9.76
C LYS A 359 -16.63 14.13 -9.88
N VAL A 360 -16.48 15.17 -9.06
CA VAL A 360 -15.22 15.91 -8.94
C VAL A 360 -14.20 15.05 -8.22
N LEU A 361 -13.00 14.92 -8.79
CA LEU A 361 -11.84 14.26 -8.20
C LEU A 361 -10.79 15.31 -7.86
N PRO A 362 -10.55 15.63 -6.58
CA PRO A 362 -9.39 16.41 -6.16
C PRO A 362 -8.09 15.64 -6.41
N ILE A 363 -7.07 16.33 -6.88
CA ILE A 363 -5.74 15.78 -7.15
C ILE A 363 -4.71 16.68 -6.48
N THR A 364 -3.88 16.11 -5.60
CA THR A 364 -2.78 16.81 -4.92
C THR A 364 -1.45 16.33 -5.49
N VAL A 365 -0.54 17.25 -5.77
CA VAL A 365 0.85 16.92 -6.11
C VAL A 365 1.76 17.33 -4.96
N ASN A 366 2.35 16.34 -4.29
CA ASN A 366 3.39 16.56 -3.30
C ASN A 366 4.73 16.60 -4.03
N ALA A 367 5.40 17.74 -4.04
CA ALA A 367 6.66 17.91 -4.75
C ALA A 367 7.68 18.69 -3.94
N SER A 368 8.92 18.19 -3.91
CA SER A 368 10.09 18.89 -3.41
C SER A 368 11.33 18.53 -4.22
N LEU A 369 12.24 19.48 -4.35
CA LEU A 369 13.53 19.30 -5.01
C LEU A 369 14.65 19.53 -3.99
N LYS A 370 15.68 18.67 -4.01
CA LYS A 370 16.77 18.70 -3.03
C LYS A 370 17.69 19.90 -3.19
N THR A 371 18.11 20.17 -4.42
CA THR A 371 19.08 21.24 -4.72
C THR A 371 18.49 22.37 -5.58
N LYS A 372 17.30 22.21 -6.12
CA LYS A 372 16.66 23.15 -7.06
C LYS A 372 15.41 23.77 -6.44
N THR A 373 14.88 24.80 -7.10
CA THR A 373 13.61 25.44 -6.73
C THR A 373 12.57 25.14 -7.80
N ILE A 374 11.36 24.77 -7.39
CA ILE A 374 10.23 24.55 -8.28
C ILE A 374 9.79 25.90 -8.86
N ASP A 375 9.65 25.98 -10.19
CA ASP A 375 9.05 27.10 -10.89
C ASP A 375 7.53 26.88 -11.02
N HIS A 376 7.14 25.75 -11.59
CA HIS A 376 5.73 25.35 -11.73
C HIS A 376 5.59 23.84 -11.89
N ILE A 377 4.35 23.37 -11.78
CA ILE A 377 3.96 21.98 -12.05
C ILE A 377 2.84 21.99 -13.08
N ASP A 378 3.07 21.38 -14.22
CA ASP A 378 2.02 21.11 -15.20
C ASP A 378 1.37 19.75 -14.88
N LEU A 379 0.05 19.77 -14.71
CA LEU A 379 -0.75 18.58 -14.41
C LEU A 379 -1.63 18.21 -15.61
N PHE A 380 -1.50 16.97 -16.04
CA PHE A 380 -2.22 16.41 -17.17
C PHE A 380 -3.10 15.24 -16.74
N VAL A 381 -4.24 15.08 -17.42
CA VAL A 381 -5.08 13.87 -17.37
C VAL A 381 -5.31 13.41 -18.80
N ASN A 382 -4.94 12.16 -19.13
CA ASN A 382 -4.99 11.61 -20.48
C ASN A 382 -4.34 12.55 -21.52
N ASP A 383 -3.14 13.07 -21.21
CA ASP A 383 -2.37 14.04 -22.01
C ASP A 383 -3.03 15.42 -22.21
N GLU A 384 -4.18 15.69 -21.61
CA GLU A 384 -4.80 17.00 -21.58
C GLU A 384 -4.30 17.80 -20.36
N LEU A 385 -3.76 19.00 -20.59
CA LEU A 385 -3.32 19.90 -19.50
C LEU A 385 -4.56 20.40 -18.74
N ILE A 386 -4.68 20.03 -17.46
CA ILE A 386 -5.78 20.47 -16.60
C ILE A 386 -5.40 21.65 -15.70
N GLY A 387 -4.10 21.91 -15.52
CA GLY A 387 -3.64 23.07 -14.75
C GLY A 387 -2.13 23.23 -14.73
N THR A 388 -1.66 24.48 -14.57
CA THR A 388 -0.28 24.85 -14.26
C THR A 388 -0.25 25.45 -12.85
N LEU A 389 0.36 24.72 -11.91
CA LEU A 389 0.37 25.01 -10.48
C LEU A 389 1.68 25.71 -10.11
N THR A 390 1.59 26.94 -9.62
CA THR A 390 2.78 27.78 -9.33
C THR A 390 3.08 27.97 -7.84
N ASN A 391 2.13 27.59 -6.97
CA ASN A 391 2.26 27.78 -5.54
C ASN A 391 1.73 26.55 -4.78
N ALA A 392 2.43 26.16 -3.72
CA ALA A 392 1.91 25.15 -2.80
C ALA A 392 0.74 25.70 -1.95
N PRO A 393 -0.25 24.87 -1.58
CA PRO A 393 -0.37 23.47 -1.96
C PRO A 393 -0.68 23.33 -3.47
N TYR A 394 -0.03 22.36 -4.12
CA TYR A 394 -0.25 22.07 -5.54
C TYR A 394 -1.47 21.18 -5.71
N GLU A 395 -2.62 21.78 -5.93
CA GLU A 395 -3.91 21.09 -5.98
C GLU A 395 -4.69 21.48 -7.25
N ALA A 396 -5.41 20.53 -7.80
CA ALA A 396 -6.32 20.71 -8.91
C ALA A 396 -7.56 19.83 -8.74
N GLU A 397 -8.62 20.14 -9.48
CA GLU A 397 -9.83 19.32 -9.54
C GLU A 397 -10.04 18.85 -10.97
N TYR A 398 -10.48 17.61 -11.13
CA TYR A 398 -10.87 17.04 -12.41
C TYR A 398 -12.23 16.37 -12.32
N THR A 399 -13.06 16.51 -13.35
CA THR A 399 -14.38 15.87 -13.42
C THR A 399 -14.44 14.97 -14.64
N PRO A 400 -14.21 13.65 -14.47
CA PRO A 400 -14.28 12.72 -15.58
C PRO A 400 -15.73 12.49 -16.03
N THR A 401 -15.95 12.41 -17.34
CA THR A 401 -17.30 12.25 -17.93
C THR A 401 -17.49 10.91 -18.63
N ALA A 402 -16.42 10.16 -18.87
CA ALA A 402 -16.46 8.86 -19.51
C ALA A 402 -15.86 7.79 -18.58
N GLU A 403 -16.39 6.58 -18.68
CA GLU A 403 -15.87 5.41 -17.96
C GLU A 403 -14.51 4.96 -18.51
N GLY A 404 -13.69 4.35 -17.68
CA GLY A 404 -12.42 3.77 -18.10
C GLY A 404 -11.25 4.12 -17.19
N LYS A 405 -10.05 3.78 -17.64
CA LYS A 405 -8.78 4.12 -16.96
C LYS A 405 -8.34 5.52 -17.41
N TYR A 406 -7.84 6.28 -16.46
CA TYR A 406 -7.29 7.61 -16.68
C TYR A 406 -5.88 7.67 -16.15
N ASP A 407 -4.97 8.19 -16.97
CA ASP A 407 -3.59 8.44 -16.56
C ASP A 407 -3.45 9.89 -16.10
N ILE A 408 -2.77 10.10 -14.98
CA ILE A 408 -2.38 11.41 -14.48
C ILE A 408 -0.87 11.54 -14.66
N LYS A 409 -0.42 12.70 -15.16
CA LYS A 409 0.99 13.02 -15.31
C LYS A 409 1.27 14.40 -14.72
N ALA A 410 2.19 14.48 -13.77
CA ALA A 410 2.71 15.73 -13.26
C ALA A 410 4.13 15.94 -13.80
N ILE A 411 4.38 17.13 -14.36
CA ILE A 411 5.71 17.58 -14.80
C ILE A 411 6.14 18.73 -13.90
N VAL A 412 7.08 18.47 -13.01
CA VAL A 412 7.67 19.50 -12.15
C VAL A 412 8.82 20.16 -12.88
N THR A 413 8.70 21.44 -13.18
CA THR A 413 9.75 22.25 -13.83
C THR A 413 10.47 23.09 -12.78
N ALA A 414 11.77 22.93 -12.69
CA ALA A 414 12.63 23.76 -11.84
C ALA A 414 12.95 25.09 -12.53
N THR A 415 13.37 26.11 -11.76
CA THR A 415 13.73 27.45 -12.26
C THR A 415 14.89 27.46 -13.25
N ASP A 416 15.69 26.40 -13.30
CA ASP A 416 16.77 26.23 -14.29
C ASP A 416 16.32 25.47 -15.55
N GLY A 417 15.02 25.13 -15.66
CA GLY A 417 14.43 24.40 -16.76
C GLY A 417 14.54 22.88 -16.68
N THR A 418 15.15 22.34 -15.62
CA THR A 418 15.16 20.87 -15.40
C THR A 418 13.74 20.38 -15.11
N GLN A 419 13.37 19.24 -15.66
CA GLN A 419 12.05 18.66 -15.50
C GLN A 419 12.11 17.29 -14.83
N PHE A 420 11.11 17.01 -13.98
CA PHE A 420 10.88 15.73 -13.31
C PHE A 420 9.43 15.31 -13.55
N GLU A 421 9.25 14.10 -14.06
CA GLU A 421 7.94 13.56 -14.39
C GLU A 421 7.51 12.53 -13.34
N ARG A 422 6.22 12.53 -13.01
CA ARG A 422 5.60 11.50 -12.18
C ARG A 422 4.24 11.12 -12.74
N LEU A 423 4.00 9.81 -12.81
CA LEU A 423 2.73 9.23 -13.22
C LEU A 423 1.92 8.78 -12.00
N SER A 424 0.62 8.80 -12.17
CA SER A 424 -0.41 8.23 -11.31
C SER A 424 -1.59 7.86 -12.20
N GLY A 425 -2.69 7.37 -11.62
CA GLY A 425 -3.89 7.06 -12.39
C GLY A 425 -5.09 6.82 -11.49
N PHE A 426 -6.24 6.75 -12.11
CA PHE A 426 -7.49 6.38 -11.47
C PHE A 426 -8.42 5.70 -12.47
N LYS A 427 -9.44 5.04 -11.95
CA LYS A 427 -10.48 4.41 -12.77
C LYS A 427 -11.81 5.12 -12.57
N VAL A 428 -12.49 5.39 -13.68
CA VAL A 428 -13.85 5.96 -13.69
C VAL A 428 -14.85 4.85 -13.89
N TYR A 429 -15.77 4.76 -12.97
CA TYR A 429 -16.86 3.80 -12.95
C TYR A 429 -18.17 4.42 -13.41
N PRO A 430 -19.14 3.61 -13.89
CA PRO A 430 -20.50 4.08 -14.12
C PRO A 430 -21.03 4.79 -12.88
N ALA A 431 -21.80 5.84 -13.10
CA ALA A 431 -22.50 6.49 -11.99
C ALA A 431 -23.43 5.49 -11.32
N ARG A 432 -23.41 5.46 -9.98
CA ARG A 432 -24.31 4.64 -9.18
C ARG A 432 -25.77 4.94 -9.55
N THR A 433 -26.55 3.89 -9.74
CA THR A 433 -27.97 4.01 -10.06
C THR A 433 -28.80 3.08 -9.15
N PRO A 434 -29.79 3.63 -8.42
CA PRO A 434 -30.69 2.79 -7.62
C PRO A 434 -31.45 1.81 -8.51
N TYR A 435 -31.21 0.51 -8.33
CA TYR A 435 -31.95 -0.50 -9.08
C TYR A 435 -33.43 -0.52 -8.63
N ASN A 436 -34.36 -0.54 -9.59
CA ASN A 436 -35.80 -0.36 -9.33
C ASN A 436 -36.16 0.93 -8.54
N GLY A 437 -35.30 1.97 -8.60
CA GLY A 437 -35.51 3.25 -7.94
C GLY A 437 -35.04 3.30 -6.49
N GLU A 438 -35.01 4.54 -5.94
CA GLU A 438 -34.61 4.78 -4.55
C GLU A 438 -35.57 4.07 -3.59
N LYS A 439 -35.02 3.45 -2.53
CA LYS A 439 -35.84 2.75 -1.52
C LYS A 439 -36.37 3.75 -0.50
N GLU A 440 -37.67 3.94 -0.42
CA GLU A 440 -38.30 4.81 0.54
C GLU A 440 -38.28 4.20 1.95
N ILE A 441 -37.78 4.93 2.96
CA ILE A 441 -37.67 4.47 4.34
C ILE A 441 -38.49 5.41 5.26
N PRO A 442 -39.41 4.88 6.11
CA PRO A 442 -39.73 3.47 6.41
C PRO A 442 -40.23 2.69 5.21
N GLY A 443 -39.80 1.42 5.08
CA GLY A 443 -40.17 0.57 3.97
C GLY A 443 -39.28 -0.67 3.84
N ILE A 444 -39.38 -1.33 2.69
CA ILE A 444 -38.70 -2.60 2.42
C ILE A 444 -37.56 -2.36 1.43
N ILE A 445 -36.44 -2.99 1.72
CA ILE A 445 -35.28 -3.13 0.85
C ILE A 445 -35.21 -4.61 0.46
N GLU A 446 -35.52 -4.94 -0.81
CA GLU A 446 -35.29 -6.28 -1.34
C GLU A 446 -33.78 -6.45 -1.58
N ALA A 447 -33.19 -7.54 -1.09
CA ALA A 447 -31.75 -7.72 -1.10
C ALA A 447 -31.15 -7.78 -2.51
N GLU A 448 -31.87 -8.34 -3.46
CA GLU A 448 -31.48 -8.40 -4.86
C GLU A 448 -31.50 -7.05 -5.60
N ASP A 449 -32.15 -6.05 -5.00
CA ASP A 449 -32.33 -4.71 -5.57
C ASP A 449 -31.22 -3.72 -5.16
N PHE A 450 -30.00 -4.20 -4.93
CA PHE A 450 -28.86 -3.33 -4.66
C PHE A 450 -28.54 -2.42 -5.85
N ASP A 451 -27.82 -1.31 -5.60
CA ASP A 451 -27.54 -0.30 -6.61
C ASP A 451 -26.73 -0.87 -7.78
N GLY A 452 -27.07 -0.45 -8.99
CA GLY A 452 -26.25 -0.65 -10.18
C GLY A 452 -25.00 0.23 -10.11
N GLY A 453 -23.93 -0.22 -10.75
CA GLY A 453 -22.63 0.43 -10.75
C GLY A 453 -21.54 -0.56 -11.12
N ALA A 454 -20.41 -0.52 -10.43
CA ALA A 454 -19.31 -1.45 -10.66
C ALA A 454 -18.96 -2.26 -9.42
N GLU A 455 -18.34 -3.40 -9.65
CA GLU A 455 -17.65 -4.21 -8.63
C GLU A 455 -16.68 -3.35 -7.83
N LEU A 456 -16.62 -3.53 -6.51
CA LEU A 456 -15.89 -2.73 -5.52
C LEU A 456 -16.35 -1.27 -5.40
N PHE A 457 -17.46 -0.91 -6.04
CA PHE A 457 -17.97 0.46 -6.04
C PHE A 457 -19.41 0.60 -5.52
N SER A 458 -20.32 -0.26 -5.96
CA SER A 458 -21.71 -0.35 -5.48
C SER A 458 -22.06 -1.72 -4.90
N PHE A 459 -21.22 -2.70 -5.15
CA PHE A 459 -21.30 -4.05 -4.59
C PHE A 459 -19.92 -4.72 -4.65
N HIS A 460 -19.76 -5.81 -3.89
CA HIS A 460 -18.60 -6.69 -3.94
C HIS A 460 -19.02 -8.14 -3.77
N ASP A 461 -18.57 -8.98 -4.69
CA ASP A 461 -18.68 -10.42 -4.64
C ASP A 461 -17.29 -11.05 -4.74
N SER A 462 -17.05 -12.12 -4.00
CA SER A 462 -15.72 -12.76 -3.90
C SER A 462 -15.34 -13.58 -5.12
N ASP A 463 -16.30 -13.86 -6.02
CA ASP A 463 -16.03 -14.52 -7.28
C ASP A 463 -16.71 -13.78 -8.47
N ASN A 464 -16.48 -14.25 -9.68
CA ASN A 464 -16.95 -13.59 -10.89
C ASN A 464 -18.14 -14.31 -11.54
N LYS A 465 -18.82 -15.20 -10.79
CA LYS A 465 -19.83 -16.07 -11.37
C LYS A 465 -21.01 -16.30 -10.43
N ASN A 466 -22.17 -15.90 -10.85
CA ASN A 466 -23.41 -16.23 -10.15
C ASN A 466 -23.61 -17.77 -10.08
N GLU A 467 -23.39 -18.39 -8.92
CA GLU A 467 -23.60 -19.82 -8.65
C GLU A 467 -25.06 -20.13 -8.30
N GLY A 468 -25.88 -19.13 -7.96
CA GLY A 468 -27.30 -19.28 -7.63
C GLY A 468 -28.16 -19.84 -8.80
N ASP A 469 -29.39 -20.22 -8.52
CA ASP A 469 -30.32 -20.84 -9.50
C ASP A 469 -31.13 -19.81 -10.31
N ILE A 470 -31.06 -18.51 -9.97
CA ILE A 470 -31.68 -17.43 -10.75
C ILE A 470 -30.60 -16.70 -11.56
N LYS A 471 -30.57 -16.93 -12.87
CA LYS A 471 -29.51 -16.42 -13.75
C LYS A 471 -29.88 -15.13 -14.51
N ASP A 472 -31.14 -14.76 -14.56
CA ASP A 472 -31.62 -13.70 -15.44
C ASP A 472 -32.17 -12.47 -14.71
N TYR A 473 -32.02 -12.38 -13.37
CA TYR A 473 -32.54 -11.24 -12.61
C TYR A 473 -31.72 -9.98 -12.85
N ARG A 474 -30.39 -10.07 -12.67
CA ARG A 474 -29.45 -8.98 -12.88
C ARG A 474 -28.28 -9.45 -13.74
N LYS A 475 -28.08 -8.84 -14.90
CA LYS A 475 -26.93 -9.12 -15.79
C LYS A 475 -25.75 -8.16 -15.58
N ASP A 476 -26.01 -7.09 -14.84
CA ASP A 476 -25.05 -6.03 -14.48
C ASP A 476 -24.38 -6.26 -13.11
N ALA A 477 -24.71 -7.35 -12.43
CA ALA A 477 -24.38 -7.58 -11.01
C ALA A 477 -23.12 -8.44 -10.79
N GLY A 478 -22.26 -8.59 -11.78
CA GLY A 478 -21.00 -9.32 -11.64
C GLY A 478 -21.18 -10.78 -11.23
N GLY A 479 -20.53 -11.20 -10.15
CA GLY A 479 -20.56 -12.52 -9.56
C GLY A 479 -21.75 -12.77 -8.63
N VAL A 480 -22.47 -11.72 -8.18
CA VAL A 480 -23.49 -11.82 -7.13
C VAL A 480 -24.50 -12.94 -7.37
N ASP A 481 -24.70 -13.76 -6.35
CA ASP A 481 -25.47 -14.99 -6.41
C ASP A 481 -26.96 -14.79 -6.13
N PHE A 482 -27.81 -15.08 -7.10
CA PHE A 482 -29.26 -14.98 -6.98
C PHE A 482 -29.91 -16.34 -6.78
N VAL A 483 -30.59 -16.51 -5.65
CA VAL A 483 -31.29 -17.73 -5.26
C VAL A 483 -32.80 -17.49 -5.10
N LYS A 484 -33.57 -18.55 -4.93
CA LYS A 484 -35.00 -18.45 -4.61
C LYS A 484 -35.18 -17.89 -3.20
N GLY A 485 -35.87 -16.75 -3.12
CA GLY A 485 -36.26 -16.10 -1.89
C GLY A 485 -37.60 -16.56 -1.32
N ASN A 486 -38.11 -15.85 -0.34
CA ASN A 486 -39.40 -16.06 0.28
C ASN A 486 -40.54 -15.47 -0.57
N GLY A 487 -40.74 -16.03 -1.73
CA GLY A 487 -41.73 -15.59 -2.72
C GLY A 487 -41.19 -14.76 -3.88
N GLY A 488 -39.86 -14.62 -3.98
CA GLY A 488 -39.17 -13.85 -5.02
C GLY A 488 -37.74 -14.32 -5.25
N CYS A 489 -36.87 -13.37 -5.49
CA CYS A 489 -35.43 -13.53 -5.54
C CYS A 489 -34.80 -13.24 -4.16
N ALA A 490 -33.61 -13.73 -3.92
CA ALA A 490 -32.79 -13.41 -2.74
C ALA A 490 -31.32 -13.51 -3.10
N ILE A 491 -30.45 -12.94 -2.28
CA ILE A 491 -29.00 -13.11 -2.37
C ILE A 491 -28.62 -14.38 -1.60
N GLY A 492 -27.77 -15.22 -2.18
CA GLY A 492 -27.29 -16.47 -1.56
C GLY A 492 -25.81 -16.73 -1.82
N TYR A 493 -25.32 -17.92 -1.48
CA TYR A 493 -23.91 -18.35 -1.59
C TYR A 493 -22.89 -17.39 -0.96
N THR A 494 -23.34 -16.53 -0.05
CA THR A 494 -22.58 -15.43 0.52
C THR A 494 -21.30 -15.87 1.21
N ALA A 495 -20.20 -15.15 0.95
CA ALA A 495 -18.90 -15.30 1.61
C ALA A 495 -18.57 -14.09 2.50
N THR A 496 -17.62 -14.28 3.45
CA THR A 496 -17.18 -13.21 4.35
C THR A 496 -16.47 -12.11 3.57
N GLY A 497 -16.86 -10.86 3.81
CA GLY A 497 -16.29 -9.68 3.15
C GLY A 497 -17.09 -9.16 1.97
N GLU A 498 -18.03 -9.94 1.42
CA GLU A 498 -18.95 -9.47 0.38
C GLU A 498 -19.88 -8.40 0.91
N TRP A 499 -20.26 -7.46 0.03
CA TRP A 499 -21.17 -6.38 0.42
C TRP A 499 -22.02 -5.86 -0.74
N LEU A 500 -23.18 -5.31 -0.38
CA LEU A 500 -24.15 -4.71 -1.29
C LEU A 500 -24.58 -3.34 -0.75
N GLU A 501 -24.73 -2.36 -1.64
CA GLU A 501 -25.15 -1.01 -1.27
C GLU A 501 -26.51 -0.63 -1.88
N TYR A 502 -27.23 0.20 -1.15
CA TYR A 502 -28.58 0.61 -1.50
C TYR A 502 -28.75 2.10 -1.28
N THR A 503 -29.16 2.84 -2.31
CA THR A 503 -29.58 4.23 -2.17
C THR A 503 -30.98 4.28 -1.57
N ILE A 504 -31.08 4.86 -0.38
CA ILE A 504 -32.31 5.02 0.37
C ILE A 504 -32.74 6.48 0.47
N ASN A 505 -34.04 6.74 0.62
CA ASN A 505 -34.61 8.04 0.90
C ASN A 505 -35.38 8.00 2.21
N VAL A 506 -34.75 8.47 3.27
CA VAL A 506 -35.27 8.45 4.65
C VAL A 506 -36.26 9.59 4.85
N LYS A 507 -37.54 9.28 5.07
CA LYS A 507 -38.61 10.28 5.24
C LYS A 507 -38.64 10.96 6.61
N GLY A 508 -38.08 10.33 7.62
CA GLY A 508 -38.04 10.86 8.97
C GLY A 508 -36.77 10.50 9.72
N ALA A 509 -36.06 11.49 10.24
CA ALA A 509 -34.86 11.23 11.05
C ALA A 509 -35.24 10.54 12.37
N GLY A 510 -34.48 9.53 12.79
CA GLY A 510 -34.70 8.81 14.04
C GLY A 510 -34.06 7.45 14.12
N ILE A 511 -34.37 6.73 15.20
CA ILE A 511 -33.98 5.33 15.37
C ILE A 511 -34.96 4.45 14.60
N TYR A 512 -34.42 3.49 13.90
CA TYR A 512 -35.16 2.52 13.13
C TYR A 512 -34.99 1.12 13.71
N SER A 513 -36.08 0.33 13.73
CA SER A 513 -36.00 -1.11 13.87
C SER A 513 -35.88 -1.76 12.51
N TYR A 514 -35.33 -2.95 12.48
CA TYR A 514 -35.23 -3.78 11.28
C TYR A 514 -35.89 -5.15 11.47
N GLU A 515 -36.46 -5.66 10.39
CA GLU A 515 -36.90 -7.04 10.24
C GLU A 515 -36.23 -7.63 8.99
N ALA A 516 -35.18 -8.43 9.16
CA ALA A 516 -34.46 -9.09 8.08
C ALA A 516 -34.99 -10.49 7.85
N THR A 517 -35.49 -10.75 6.65
CA THR A 517 -35.97 -12.08 6.21
C THR A 517 -34.78 -12.85 5.65
N VAL A 518 -34.37 -13.93 6.33
CA VAL A 518 -33.16 -14.67 6.02
C VAL A 518 -33.36 -16.17 6.08
N SER A 519 -32.49 -16.92 5.37
CA SER A 519 -32.38 -18.37 5.53
C SER A 519 -30.91 -18.76 5.74
N CYS A 520 -30.65 -19.71 6.64
CA CYS A 520 -29.32 -20.22 6.95
C CYS A 520 -29.38 -21.71 7.29
N GLY A 521 -28.78 -22.54 6.45
CA GLY A 521 -28.68 -23.99 6.66
C GLY A 521 -27.48 -24.41 7.53
N SER A 522 -26.54 -23.49 7.78
CA SER A 522 -25.31 -23.75 8.54
C SER A 522 -25.59 -23.90 10.04
N GLY A 523 -25.05 -24.97 10.66
CA GLY A 523 -25.15 -25.21 12.10
C GLY A 523 -24.46 -24.15 12.94
N ASP A 524 -23.42 -23.51 12.39
CA ASP A 524 -22.68 -22.43 13.05
C ASP A 524 -23.38 -21.05 12.91
N GLY A 525 -24.48 -20.99 12.14
CA GLY A 525 -25.15 -19.75 11.80
C GLY A 525 -24.35 -18.87 10.85
N SER A 526 -24.79 -17.62 10.68
CA SER A 526 -24.19 -16.59 9.85
C SER A 526 -24.26 -15.23 10.54
N ALA A 527 -23.69 -14.18 9.93
CA ALA A 527 -23.84 -12.80 10.42
C ALA A 527 -23.60 -11.80 9.30
N PHE A 528 -24.28 -10.65 9.37
CA PHE A 528 -24.00 -9.49 8.52
C PHE A 528 -24.17 -8.18 9.29
N SER A 529 -23.46 -7.15 8.85
CA SER A 529 -23.59 -5.79 9.37
C SER A 529 -24.43 -4.93 8.44
N ILE A 530 -25.14 -3.95 9.00
CA ILE A 530 -25.82 -2.87 8.27
C ILE A 530 -25.13 -1.59 8.68
N ASP A 531 -24.58 -0.86 7.71
CA ASP A 531 -23.84 0.39 7.91
C ASP A 531 -24.49 1.50 7.07
N VAL A 532 -24.34 2.76 7.49
CA VAL A 532 -24.63 3.92 6.65
C VAL A 532 -23.32 4.57 6.24
N ILE A 533 -23.22 4.98 4.96
CA ILE A 533 -22.03 5.68 4.45
C ILE A 533 -22.18 7.18 4.73
N LYS A 534 -21.21 7.76 5.47
CA LYS A 534 -21.10 9.19 5.76
C LYS A 534 -19.70 9.66 5.48
N ASP A 535 -19.55 10.66 4.60
CA ASP A 535 -18.25 11.23 4.22
C ASP A 535 -17.23 10.15 3.81
N ASP A 536 -17.70 9.13 3.06
CA ASP A 536 -16.99 7.92 2.65
C ASP A 536 -16.61 6.92 3.76
N ASP A 537 -17.00 7.17 5.01
CA ASP A 537 -16.79 6.25 6.13
C ASP A 537 -18.03 5.41 6.40
N LEU A 538 -17.82 4.16 6.85
CA LEU A 538 -18.88 3.26 7.30
C LEU A 538 -19.22 3.54 8.77
N VAL A 539 -20.47 3.93 9.01
CA VAL A 539 -21.01 4.08 10.37
C VAL A 539 -21.94 2.91 10.66
N ASN A 540 -21.50 2.01 11.56
CA ASN A 540 -22.26 0.80 11.88
C ASN A 540 -23.60 1.11 12.56
N LEU A 541 -24.69 0.70 11.95
CA LEU A 541 -26.04 0.81 12.48
C LEU A 541 -26.39 -0.40 13.36
N CYS A 542 -26.07 -1.60 12.91
CA CYS A 542 -26.25 -2.84 13.69
C CYS A 542 -25.47 -4.01 13.10
N LYS A 543 -25.33 -5.07 13.90
CA LYS A 543 -24.89 -6.40 13.46
C LYS A 543 -26.02 -7.39 13.66
N VAL A 544 -26.38 -8.10 12.61
CA VAL A 544 -27.42 -9.12 12.60
C VAL A 544 -26.79 -10.50 12.73
N ASN A 545 -27.00 -11.18 13.85
CA ASN A 545 -26.58 -12.56 14.00
C ASN A 545 -27.72 -13.49 13.54
N VAL A 546 -27.40 -14.34 12.58
CA VAL A 546 -28.37 -15.27 11.96
C VAL A 546 -28.17 -16.67 12.55
N THR A 547 -29.14 -17.16 13.28
CA THR A 547 -29.15 -18.54 13.76
C THR A 547 -29.58 -19.49 12.64
N GLN A 548 -29.18 -20.77 12.70
CA GLN A 548 -29.65 -21.78 11.77
C GLN A 548 -31.18 -21.76 11.66
N THR A 549 -31.70 -21.59 10.45
CA THR A 549 -33.16 -21.55 10.23
C THR A 549 -33.74 -22.94 10.01
N ASP A 550 -32.96 -23.83 9.38
CA ASP A 550 -33.28 -25.24 9.18
C ASP A 550 -31.97 -26.00 8.92
N ASN A 551 -31.93 -27.29 9.29
CA ASN A 551 -30.71 -28.09 9.20
C ASN A 551 -30.34 -28.43 7.76
N ASN A 552 -29.20 -27.92 7.28
CA ASN A 552 -28.70 -28.09 5.91
C ASN A 552 -29.76 -27.73 4.82
N GLN A 553 -30.66 -26.78 5.11
CA GLN A 553 -31.68 -26.28 4.17
C GLN A 553 -31.59 -24.77 4.06
N TRP A 554 -31.61 -24.25 2.85
CA TRP A 554 -31.53 -22.81 2.53
C TRP A 554 -32.85 -22.24 1.98
N SER A 555 -33.96 -22.96 2.08
CA SER A 555 -35.28 -22.55 1.61
C SER A 555 -36.27 -22.19 2.74
N THR A 556 -35.84 -22.33 4.00
CA THR A 556 -36.68 -22.02 5.17
C THR A 556 -36.28 -20.63 5.71
N TYR A 557 -37.09 -19.63 5.35
CA TYR A 557 -36.84 -18.24 5.76
C TYR A 557 -37.47 -17.96 7.12
N LYS A 558 -36.75 -17.17 7.94
CA LYS A 558 -37.16 -16.62 9.25
C LYS A 558 -36.83 -15.15 9.32
N VAL A 559 -37.49 -14.43 10.22
CA VAL A 559 -37.24 -13.01 10.48
C VAL A 559 -36.28 -12.87 11.65
N MET A 560 -35.19 -12.12 11.44
CA MET A 560 -34.29 -11.62 12.48
C MET A 560 -34.59 -10.15 12.69
N SER A 561 -34.85 -9.72 13.92
CA SER A 561 -35.25 -8.34 14.21
C SER A 561 -34.38 -7.70 15.27
N GLY A 562 -34.31 -6.37 15.25
CA GLY A 562 -33.57 -5.55 16.21
C GLY A 562 -33.73 -4.07 15.93
N GLU A 563 -32.90 -3.25 16.57
CA GLU A 563 -32.90 -1.80 16.42
C GLU A 563 -31.52 -1.28 16.03
N PHE A 564 -31.49 -0.19 15.28
CA PHE A 564 -30.24 0.54 14.97
C PHE A 564 -29.71 1.25 16.22
N LYS A 565 -28.39 1.21 16.38
CA LYS A 565 -27.69 1.88 17.48
C LYS A 565 -27.54 3.38 17.25
N VAL A 566 -27.62 3.80 15.97
CA VAL A 566 -27.40 5.17 15.52
C VAL A 566 -28.62 5.62 14.72
N PRO A 567 -29.12 6.86 14.91
CA PRO A 567 -30.25 7.36 14.13
C PRO A 567 -29.86 7.60 12.66
N LEU A 568 -30.78 7.28 11.74
CA LEU A 568 -30.71 7.75 10.37
C LEU A 568 -31.14 9.23 10.30
N GLU A 569 -30.50 9.99 9.42
CA GLU A 569 -30.90 11.34 9.08
C GLU A 569 -32.01 11.32 8.02
N ALA A 570 -32.77 12.40 7.87
CA ALA A 570 -33.74 12.52 6.79
C ALA A 570 -33.04 12.86 5.47
N GLY A 571 -33.56 12.32 4.35
CA GLY A 571 -33.02 12.55 3.03
C GLY A 571 -32.34 11.35 2.43
N LYS A 572 -31.60 11.57 1.33
CA LYS A 572 -30.88 10.52 0.62
C LYS A 572 -29.64 10.08 1.39
N GLN A 573 -29.49 8.79 1.52
CA GLN A 573 -28.33 8.13 2.14
C GLN A 573 -28.02 6.83 1.39
N ILE A 574 -26.84 6.29 1.63
CA ILE A 574 -26.47 4.96 1.14
C ILE A 574 -26.28 4.08 2.36
N ILE A 575 -26.92 2.92 2.37
CA ILE A 575 -26.61 1.87 3.34
C ILE A 575 -25.85 0.75 2.66
N ARG A 576 -24.93 0.13 3.41
CA ARG A 576 -24.18 -1.06 3.00
C ARG A 576 -24.56 -2.21 3.90
N ILE A 577 -24.78 -3.37 3.30
CA ILE A 577 -24.92 -4.66 3.97
C ILE A 577 -23.62 -5.42 3.71
N THR A 578 -22.88 -5.76 4.76
CA THR A 578 -21.60 -6.50 4.66
C THR A 578 -21.76 -7.87 5.31
N ILE A 579 -21.34 -8.91 4.63
CA ILE A 579 -21.35 -10.29 5.15
C ILE A 579 -20.16 -10.48 6.09
N ASP A 580 -20.43 -10.58 7.39
CA ASP A 580 -19.40 -10.79 8.42
C ASP A 580 -19.06 -12.28 8.61
N LYS A 581 -20.02 -13.15 8.34
CA LYS A 581 -19.88 -14.60 8.41
C LYS A 581 -20.69 -15.24 7.30
N PRO A 582 -20.13 -16.21 6.54
CA PRO A 582 -20.73 -16.72 5.32
C PRO A 582 -22.00 -17.52 5.56
N TYR A 583 -22.66 -17.92 4.48
CA TYR A 583 -23.79 -18.85 4.44
C TYR A 583 -25.13 -18.26 4.92
N VAL A 584 -25.47 -17.03 4.53
CA VAL A 584 -26.82 -16.50 4.66
C VAL A 584 -27.47 -16.33 3.29
N ASN A 585 -28.72 -16.73 3.13
CA ASN A 585 -29.57 -16.22 2.07
C ASN A 585 -30.37 -15.04 2.65
N LEU A 586 -30.19 -13.86 2.05
CA LEU A 586 -30.87 -12.62 2.44
C LEU A 586 -31.94 -12.28 1.40
N ASP A 587 -33.20 -12.25 1.84
CA ASP A 587 -34.36 -11.96 1.00
C ASP A 587 -34.66 -10.45 1.02
N LYS A 588 -34.92 -9.89 2.21
CA LYS A 588 -35.22 -8.46 2.37
C LYS A 588 -35.00 -7.95 3.78
N ILE A 589 -34.97 -6.64 3.91
CA ILE A 589 -34.94 -5.94 5.19
C ILE A 589 -36.07 -4.90 5.20
N GLU A 590 -36.99 -5.01 6.14
CA GLU A 590 -38.00 -3.98 6.42
C GLU A 590 -37.49 -3.06 7.52
N LEU A 591 -37.50 -1.74 7.27
CA LEU A 591 -37.09 -0.71 8.22
C LEU A 591 -38.33 0.08 8.70
N LYS A 592 -38.50 0.18 10.02
CA LYS A 592 -39.61 0.87 10.67
C LYS A 592 -39.10 1.97 11.58
N LEU A 593 -39.65 3.16 11.49
CA LEU A 593 -39.31 4.28 12.39
C LEU A 593 -39.91 4.04 13.78
N GLU A 594 -39.08 3.81 14.80
CA GLU A 594 -39.50 3.54 16.17
C GLU A 594 -39.83 4.80 16.96
N GLY A 595 -39.36 5.95 16.51
CA GLY A 595 -39.66 7.24 17.10
C GLY A 595 -38.63 8.30 16.71
N THR A 596 -38.98 9.55 16.84
CA THR A 596 -38.13 10.68 16.53
C THR A 596 -37.06 10.95 17.61
N GLY A 597 -36.66 9.96 18.38
CA GLY A 597 -35.67 10.08 19.47
C GLY A 597 -36.12 10.91 20.65
N ILE A 598 -37.38 11.37 20.64
CA ILE A 598 -38.00 12.14 21.75
C ILE A 598 -39.12 11.26 22.31
N GLN A 599 -38.80 10.38 23.25
CA GLN A 599 -39.85 9.87 24.12
C GLN A 599 -40.45 11.10 24.85
N SER A 600 -41.71 11.42 24.57
CA SER A 600 -42.44 12.36 25.39
C SER A 600 -42.56 11.72 26.76
N VAL A 601 -41.73 12.13 27.70
CA VAL A 601 -41.96 11.85 29.11
C VAL A 601 -43.22 12.62 29.46
N LYS A 602 -44.36 11.94 29.55
CA LYS A 602 -45.53 12.47 30.23
C LYS A 602 -45.18 12.59 31.72
N GLY A 603 -44.65 13.73 32.11
CA GLY A 603 -44.39 14.05 33.48
C GLY A 603 -45.66 14.63 34.11
N ASP A 604 -46.24 13.90 35.04
CA ASP A 604 -47.16 14.50 36.02
C ASP A 604 -46.33 15.35 36.98
N GLY A 605 -46.60 16.67 37.01
CA GLY A 605 -46.14 17.58 38.02
C GLY A 605 -44.90 18.43 37.69
N LEU A 606 -45.14 19.68 37.36
CA LEU A 606 -44.19 20.74 37.13
C LEU A 606 -43.37 21.07 38.39
N SER A 607 -42.05 20.83 38.36
CA SER A 607 -41.09 21.50 39.23
C SER A 607 -40.04 22.20 38.39
N ASP A 608 -39.58 23.39 38.82
CA ASP A 608 -38.58 24.24 38.13
C ASP A 608 -37.16 23.60 38.01
N ASP A 609 -36.99 22.38 38.49
CA ASP A 609 -35.75 21.62 38.60
C ASP A 609 -35.59 20.49 37.55
N GLN A 610 -36.27 20.61 36.41
CA GLN A 610 -36.18 19.61 35.36
C GLN A 610 -34.81 19.66 34.62
N PRO A 611 -34.23 18.50 34.32
CA PRO A 611 -32.94 18.44 33.60
C PRO A 611 -33.07 19.02 32.19
N LEU A 612 -32.09 19.80 31.79
CA LEU A 612 -31.94 20.34 30.43
C LEU A 612 -31.15 19.38 29.59
N TYR A 613 -31.53 19.22 28.32
CA TYR A 613 -30.81 18.38 27.35
C TYR A 613 -30.48 19.20 26.09
N ASN A 614 -29.33 18.94 25.46
CA ASN A 614 -29.04 19.49 24.13
C ASN A 614 -29.79 18.72 23.04
N LEU A 615 -29.63 19.11 21.76
CA LEU A 615 -30.28 18.45 20.63
C LEU A 615 -29.85 16.99 20.43
N TYR A 616 -28.75 16.58 21.05
CA TYR A 616 -28.22 15.21 21.00
C TYR A 616 -28.66 14.35 22.19
N GLY A 617 -29.62 14.84 23.02
CA GLY A 617 -30.13 14.13 24.18
C GLY A 617 -29.16 14.08 25.38
N MET A 618 -28.04 14.78 25.33
CA MET A 618 -27.11 14.86 26.48
C MET A 618 -27.60 15.88 27.49
N LYS A 619 -27.58 15.49 28.77
CA LYS A 619 -27.91 16.39 29.88
C LYS A 619 -26.88 17.53 29.94
N VAL A 620 -27.38 18.77 29.96
CA VAL A 620 -26.56 19.99 30.01
C VAL A 620 -26.96 20.84 31.24
N ASP A 621 -26.05 21.70 31.64
CA ASP A 621 -26.34 22.67 32.71
C ASP A 621 -27.00 23.94 32.15
N LYS A 622 -27.49 24.77 33.05
CA LYS A 622 -28.21 26.02 32.72
C LYS A 622 -27.34 27.08 32.03
N ASN A 623 -26.02 26.89 31.97
CA ASN A 623 -25.09 27.82 31.32
C ASN A 623 -24.74 27.35 29.89
N PHE A 624 -25.27 26.22 29.46
CA PHE A 624 -25.07 25.73 28.10
C PHE A 624 -25.63 26.71 27.07
N LYS A 625 -24.81 27.17 26.13
CA LYS A 625 -25.19 28.07 25.04
C LYS A 625 -25.66 27.28 23.82
N GLY A 626 -26.88 27.52 23.36
CA GLY A 626 -27.42 26.85 22.19
C GLY A 626 -28.87 26.39 22.39
N ILE A 627 -29.34 25.50 21.50
CA ILE A 627 -30.69 24.97 21.60
C ILE A 627 -30.73 23.88 22.68
N ILE A 628 -31.63 24.06 23.64
CA ILE A 628 -31.91 23.10 24.71
C ILE A 628 -33.32 22.54 24.57
N ILE A 629 -33.50 21.34 25.10
CA ILE A 629 -34.84 20.72 25.28
C ILE A 629 -35.18 20.79 26.75
N LYS A 630 -36.25 21.52 27.06
CA LYS A 630 -36.83 21.65 28.39
C LYS A 630 -38.32 21.28 28.30
N ASN A 631 -38.76 20.34 29.09
CA ASN A 631 -40.16 19.87 29.09
C ASN A 631 -40.66 19.44 27.68
N GLY A 632 -39.81 18.83 26.88
CA GLY A 632 -40.14 18.41 25.52
C GLY A 632 -40.22 19.53 24.47
N GLN A 633 -39.90 20.77 24.84
CA GLN A 633 -39.89 21.93 23.94
C GLN A 633 -38.47 22.42 23.68
N LYS A 634 -38.21 22.86 22.44
CA LYS A 634 -36.92 23.44 22.05
C LYS A 634 -36.88 24.92 22.41
N GLU A 635 -35.88 25.32 23.17
CA GLU A 635 -35.63 26.71 23.56
C GLU A 635 -34.18 27.10 23.21
N LEU A 636 -33.98 28.35 22.78
CA LEU A 636 -32.64 28.90 22.58
C LEU A 636 -32.13 29.48 23.90
N ASN A 637 -31.18 28.78 24.53
CA ASN A 637 -30.50 29.28 25.72
C ASN A 637 -29.32 30.18 25.28
N LYS A 638 -29.45 31.50 25.45
CA LYS A 638 -28.53 32.55 25.00
C LYS A 638 -27.32 32.75 25.91
#